data_a09e73b3a5bc882b135f7b61df127ed4
#
_entry.id   a09e73b3a5bc882b135f7b61df127ed4
#
_cell.length_a   1.000
_cell.length_b   1.000
_cell.length_c   1.000
_cell.angle_alpha   90.00
_cell.angle_beta   90.00
_cell.angle_gamma   90.00
#
_symmetry.space_group_name_H-M   'P 1'
#
loop_
_entity.id
_entity.type
_entity.pdbx_description
1 polymer ?
#
loop_
_entity_poly.entity_id
_entity_poly.type
_entity_poly.pdbx_seq_one_letter_code
_entity_poly.pdbx_strand_id
1 'polypeptide(L)'
;MRFALAGNQNCGKTTLFNQLTGSNQHVGNFPGVTVDSKSGSIRNTKGDEVVDLPGIYSLRPYSAEEIVTRDFILDGRPDGIINIVDATNIERNLYLTLQMIEMQVPMVLALNMMDEVRANGGTVDTVKLSELLGIPVVPISAAKGEGIADLTELACRTAAAGRKPEVYDFCPPGPVHRCIHAVTHVVEDHAERARMSARWAAMNVIEGNSDIVARLALDENELELCEHSIVEMERETGLDRNAAIADMRYSFIESVCAETVKKPEESRERKRSRAIDNVLTHRIFALPIFVGIMLLVFYLTFEVIGALLSDLLAMGINALAGVTDAALTAYGINPVVHSLVIDGLFGGVGNVVSFLPIIVVLFFFLSMLEDTGYMARVAFVMDKLLRRIGLSGKSVVPMLIGFGCTVPAVMATRTLTSERDRRMTVLLTPFMSCSAKIPIYSVFVAAFFPKYKALAMGGLYVFGILIGVLAALVFGKTLFRGNPIPFVMELPNYRMPSVRTTLQLMWDKAKDFLHRAFTVIFVASLVIWFLQTFDTRINPVSDNSQSLLAALGGLLAPLFAPLGFADWRVCTSLIAGFMAKEAVVSTLGVLTGGAALSTLFSVRSAAAFLVFTLLYTPCVAAVAAIRRELDSVWKTFGVVVFQCLLAWGLGAAVYQIALLI
;
A
#
# COMPACT_ATOMS: atom_id res chain seq x y z
N MET A 1 -19.15 26.39 12.51
CA MET A 1 -18.07 26.65 11.53
C MET A 1 -17.45 25.31 11.11
N ARG A 2 -16.89 25.24 9.91
CA ARG A 2 -16.25 24.03 9.38
C ARG A 2 -14.76 24.28 9.19
N PHE A 3 -13.91 23.52 9.87
CA PHE A 3 -12.46 23.67 9.80
C PHE A 3 -11.81 22.55 9.00
N ALA A 4 -10.79 22.90 8.22
CA ALA A 4 -9.89 21.95 7.57
C ALA A 4 -8.66 21.74 8.45
N LEU A 5 -8.40 20.48 8.89
CA LEU A 5 -7.16 20.14 9.57
C LEU A 5 -6.16 19.64 8.54
N ALA A 6 -5.13 20.41 8.30
CA ALA A 6 -4.12 20.13 7.28
C ALA A 6 -2.71 20.15 7.86
N GLY A 7 -1.81 19.37 7.28
CA GLY A 7 -0.40 19.30 7.71
C GLY A 7 0.35 18.15 7.05
N ASN A 8 1.65 18.11 7.31
CA ASN A 8 2.52 17.09 6.74
C ASN A 8 2.24 15.70 7.31
N GLN A 9 2.72 14.68 6.63
CA GLN A 9 2.72 13.32 7.20
C GLN A 9 3.56 13.30 8.48
N ASN A 10 3.11 12.56 9.50
CA ASN A 10 3.76 12.39 10.80
C ASN A 10 3.86 13.66 11.68
N CYS A 11 3.25 14.78 11.35
CA CYS A 11 3.23 15.99 12.20
C CYS A 11 2.32 15.87 13.44
N GLY A 12 1.65 14.73 13.65
CA GLY A 12 0.72 14.50 14.77
C GLY A 12 -0.74 14.86 14.47
N LYS A 13 -1.13 14.99 13.21
CA LYS A 13 -2.47 15.40 12.76
C LYS A 13 -3.59 14.52 13.31
N THR A 14 -3.50 13.20 13.18
CA THR A 14 -4.49 12.27 13.72
C THR A 14 -4.60 12.34 15.24
N THR A 15 -3.49 12.58 15.95
CA THR A 15 -3.48 12.77 17.39
C THR A 15 -4.24 14.05 17.77
N LEU A 16 -3.98 15.15 17.07
CA LEU A 16 -4.69 16.42 17.29
C LEU A 16 -6.17 16.28 16.97
N PHE A 17 -6.53 15.63 15.85
CA PHE A 17 -7.91 15.37 15.48
C PHE A 17 -8.67 14.60 16.57
N ASN A 18 -8.06 13.55 17.15
CA ASN A 18 -8.63 12.78 18.24
C ASN A 18 -8.80 13.61 19.53
N GLN A 19 -7.87 14.52 19.81
CA GLN A 19 -7.99 15.44 20.94
C GLN A 19 -9.15 16.45 20.75
N LEU A 20 -9.30 16.98 19.54
CA LEU A 20 -10.34 17.93 19.20
C LEU A 20 -11.75 17.29 19.21
N THR A 21 -11.90 16.07 18.66
CA THR A 21 -13.23 15.46 18.44
C THR A 21 -13.62 14.41 19.48
N GLY A 22 -12.65 13.71 20.07
CA GLY A 22 -12.92 12.60 20.98
C GLY A 22 -13.54 11.39 20.29
N SER A 23 -14.66 10.89 20.83
CA SER A 23 -15.39 9.71 20.29
C SER A 23 -16.39 10.06 19.18
N ASN A 24 -16.64 11.34 18.91
CA ASN A 24 -17.63 11.79 17.92
C ASN A 24 -16.99 11.97 16.55
N GLN A 25 -16.71 10.88 15.88
CA GLN A 25 -16.05 10.86 14.57
C GLN A 25 -16.92 10.14 13.54
N HIS A 26 -16.98 10.70 12.33
CA HIS A 26 -17.56 10.06 11.15
C HIS A 26 -16.44 9.69 10.19
N VAL A 27 -16.44 8.45 9.74
CA VAL A 27 -15.44 7.92 8.77
C VAL A 27 -16.16 7.61 7.47
N GLY A 28 -15.65 8.14 6.38
CA GLY A 28 -16.14 7.91 5.02
C GLY A 28 -15.01 8.09 4.01
N ASN A 29 -15.35 8.23 2.74
CA ASN A 29 -14.40 8.59 1.69
C ASN A 29 -14.73 9.99 1.17
N PHE A 30 -13.71 10.71 0.69
CA PHE A 30 -13.95 11.94 -0.04
C PHE A 30 -14.71 11.64 -1.35
N PRO A 31 -15.64 12.51 -1.78
CA PRO A 31 -16.44 12.27 -2.98
C PRO A 31 -15.57 12.01 -4.22
N GLY A 32 -15.86 10.92 -4.94
CA GLY A 32 -15.20 10.57 -6.20
C GLY A 32 -13.80 9.96 -6.13
N VAL A 33 -13.27 9.73 -4.91
CA VAL A 33 -11.93 9.16 -4.70
C VAL A 33 -11.92 8.12 -3.59
N THR A 34 -10.91 7.24 -3.59
CA THR A 34 -10.72 6.20 -2.56
C THR A 34 -9.89 6.68 -1.35
N VAL A 35 -9.92 7.98 -1.08
CA VAL A 35 -9.20 8.60 0.04
C VAL A 35 -10.14 8.70 1.24
N ASP A 36 -9.70 8.21 2.40
CA ASP A 36 -10.49 8.23 3.63
C ASP A 36 -10.73 9.67 4.10
N SER A 37 -11.99 9.97 4.41
CA SER A 37 -12.41 11.23 5.03
C SER A 37 -12.83 10.97 6.47
N LYS A 38 -12.30 11.75 7.39
CA LYS A 38 -12.71 11.75 8.79
C LYS A 38 -13.19 13.14 9.17
N SER A 39 -14.40 13.23 9.71
CA SER A 39 -14.90 14.47 10.27
C SER A 39 -15.44 14.26 11.67
N GLY A 40 -15.51 15.33 12.44
CA GLY A 40 -16.04 15.24 13.80
C GLY A 40 -16.33 16.61 14.41
N SER A 41 -17.26 16.63 15.35
CA SER A 41 -17.59 17.85 16.09
C SER A 41 -16.49 18.19 17.08
N ILE A 42 -16.06 19.46 17.10
CA ILE A 42 -15.07 19.95 18.05
C ILE A 42 -15.67 20.03 19.45
N ARG A 43 -14.98 19.46 20.43
CA ARG A 43 -15.39 19.49 21.83
C ARG A 43 -15.49 20.93 22.35
N ASN A 44 -16.45 21.15 23.24
CA ASN A 44 -16.67 22.44 23.91
C ASN A 44 -17.06 23.60 22.97
N THR A 45 -17.45 23.30 21.71
CA THR A 45 -18.00 24.31 20.77
C THR A 45 -19.46 24.01 20.44
N LYS A 46 -20.21 25.01 19.96
CA LYS A 46 -21.62 24.89 19.60
C LYS A 46 -21.78 24.48 18.13
N GLY A 47 -21.38 23.24 17.79
CA GLY A 47 -21.64 22.70 16.45
C GLY A 47 -20.54 22.97 15.43
N ASP A 48 -19.35 23.33 15.87
CA ASP A 48 -18.20 23.45 14.96
C ASP A 48 -17.67 22.07 14.60
N GLU A 49 -17.31 21.89 13.32
CA GLU A 49 -16.84 20.63 12.75
C GLU A 49 -15.40 20.78 12.28
N VAL A 50 -14.61 19.72 12.47
CA VAL A 50 -13.27 19.63 11.87
C VAL A 50 -13.21 18.43 10.94
N VAL A 51 -12.61 18.63 9.75
CA VAL A 51 -12.38 17.59 8.74
C VAL A 51 -10.89 17.31 8.69
N ASP A 52 -10.52 16.04 8.92
CA ASP A 52 -9.13 15.58 8.84
C ASP A 52 -8.76 15.36 7.37
N LEU A 53 -7.89 16.22 6.82
CA LEU A 53 -7.40 16.10 5.47
C LEU A 53 -6.20 15.13 5.42
N PRO A 54 -5.93 14.49 4.28
CA PRO A 54 -4.74 13.67 4.11
C PRO A 54 -3.44 14.42 4.46
N GLY A 55 -2.46 13.69 4.98
CA GLY A 55 -1.12 14.27 5.25
C GLY A 55 -0.34 14.42 3.96
N ILE A 56 0.02 15.65 3.60
CA ILE A 56 0.68 16.00 2.35
C ILE A 56 1.91 16.86 2.59
N TYR A 57 2.82 16.92 1.61
CA TYR A 57 4.00 17.79 1.69
C TYR A 57 3.88 19.03 0.83
N SER A 58 2.99 19.03 -0.15
CA SER A 58 2.70 20.18 -1.01
C SER A 58 1.28 20.07 -1.56
N LEU A 59 0.76 21.19 -2.11
CA LEU A 59 -0.55 21.22 -2.78
C LEU A 59 -0.43 20.92 -4.30
N ARG A 60 0.70 20.42 -4.77
CA ARG A 60 0.88 20.01 -6.17
C ARG A 60 0.16 18.69 -6.45
N PRO A 61 -0.45 18.50 -7.63
CA PRO A 61 -1.29 17.34 -7.94
C PRO A 61 -0.45 16.08 -8.31
N TYR A 62 0.46 15.65 -7.43
CA TYR A 62 1.24 14.43 -7.65
C TYR A 62 0.52 13.17 -7.18
N SER A 63 -0.34 13.29 -6.17
CA SER A 63 -1.10 12.18 -5.61
C SER A 63 -2.57 12.55 -5.42
N ALA A 64 -3.44 11.52 -5.24
CA ALA A 64 -4.85 11.75 -4.97
C ALA A 64 -5.08 12.52 -3.65
N GLU A 65 -4.21 12.33 -2.66
CA GLU A 65 -4.28 13.01 -1.36
C GLU A 65 -4.05 14.52 -1.48
N GLU A 66 -3.10 14.93 -2.33
CA GLU A 66 -2.79 16.34 -2.59
C GLU A 66 -3.92 17.02 -3.36
N ILE A 67 -4.47 16.33 -4.36
CA ILE A 67 -5.64 16.81 -5.13
C ILE A 67 -6.84 16.97 -4.20
N VAL A 68 -7.15 15.98 -3.37
CA VAL A 68 -8.27 16.02 -2.42
C VAL A 68 -8.13 17.19 -1.44
N THR A 69 -6.93 17.37 -0.87
CA THR A 69 -6.67 18.45 0.08
C THR A 69 -6.83 19.81 -0.60
N ARG A 70 -6.26 20.00 -1.77
CA ARG A 70 -6.38 21.23 -2.58
C ARG A 70 -7.84 21.53 -2.90
N ASP A 71 -8.54 20.56 -3.47
CA ASP A 71 -9.92 20.75 -3.93
C ASP A 71 -10.89 20.94 -2.75
N PHE A 72 -10.63 20.31 -1.60
CA PHE A 72 -11.42 20.58 -0.39
C PHE A 72 -11.27 22.01 0.09
N ILE A 73 -10.08 22.61 0.02
CA ILE A 73 -9.87 24.01 0.42
C ILE A 73 -10.50 24.97 -0.61
N LEU A 74 -10.37 24.68 -1.92
CA LEU A 74 -10.90 25.52 -2.99
C LEU A 74 -12.44 25.45 -3.12
N ASP A 75 -12.97 24.24 -3.22
CA ASP A 75 -14.37 24.00 -3.55
C ASP A 75 -15.22 23.78 -2.30
N GLY A 76 -14.67 23.11 -1.26
CA GLY A 76 -15.31 22.88 0.02
C GLY A 76 -15.39 24.09 0.93
N ARG A 77 -14.56 25.14 0.68
CA ARG A 77 -14.55 26.44 1.36
C ARG A 77 -14.73 26.35 2.86
N PRO A 78 -13.76 25.76 3.57
CA PRO A 78 -13.83 25.76 5.02
C PRO A 78 -13.79 27.19 5.57
N ASP A 79 -14.46 27.43 6.70
CA ASP A 79 -14.43 28.71 7.39
C ASP A 79 -13.03 29.06 7.90
N GLY A 80 -12.19 28.04 8.14
CA GLY A 80 -10.79 28.22 8.54
C GLY A 80 -9.96 26.95 8.37
N ILE A 81 -8.65 27.14 8.33
CA ILE A 81 -7.65 26.07 8.28
C ILE A 81 -6.91 26.00 9.61
N ILE A 82 -6.84 24.83 10.21
CA ILE A 82 -5.92 24.52 11.30
C ILE A 82 -4.74 23.78 10.68
N ASN A 83 -3.64 24.50 10.46
CA ASN A 83 -2.42 23.92 9.90
C ASN A 83 -1.52 23.41 11.03
N ILE A 84 -1.28 22.10 11.09
CA ILE A 84 -0.41 21.50 12.08
C ILE A 84 1.00 21.31 11.52
N VAL A 85 1.99 21.80 12.25
CA VAL A 85 3.42 21.82 11.92
C VAL A 85 4.22 21.12 13.01
N ASP A 86 5.11 20.23 12.62
CA ASP A 86 6.07 19.60 13.51
C ASP A 86 7.22 20.58 13.84
N ALA A 87 7.28 21.05 15.07
CA ALA A 87 8.31 21.99 15.54
C ALA A 87 9.73 21.39 15.52
N THR A 88 9.87 20.07 15.52
CA THR A 88 11.19 19.42 15.45
C THR A 88 11.78 19.43 14.04
N ASN A 89 10.91 19.62 13.02
CA ASN A 89 11.26 19.70 11.60
C ASN A 89 10.54 20.88 10.92
N ILE A 90 10.57 22.04 11.59
CA ILE A 90 9.78 23.21 11.21
C ILE A 90 10.07 23.69 9.79
N GLU A 91 11.32 23.77 9.37
CA GLU A 91 11.75 24.25 8.05
C GLU A 91 11.01 23.54 6.92
N ARG A 92 10.91 22.22 7.00
CA ARG A 92 10.24 21.43 5.97
C ARG A 92 8.71 21.58 6.01
N ASN A 93 8.16 21.65 7.22
CA ASN A 93 6.71 21.74 7.38
C ASN A 93 6.17 23.10 6.94
N LEU A 94 6.94 24.18 7.10
CA LEU A 94 6.56 25.51 6.66
C LEU A 94 6.38 25.63 5.13
N TYR A 95 6.97 24.74 4.33
CA TYR A 95 6.76 24.77 2.87
C TYR A 95 5.28 24.63 2.48
N LEU A 96 4.57 23.68 3.09
CA LEU A 96 3.13 23.50 2.90
C LEU A 96 2.36 24.70 3.50
N THR A 97 2.81 25.21 4.65
CA THR A 97 2.21 26.39 5.30
C THR A 97 2.20 27.59 4.37
N LEU A 98 3.32 27.88 3.68
CA LEU A 98 3.40 28.99 2.74
C LEU A 98 2.42 28.83 1.58
N GLN A 99 2.26 27.62 1.03
CA GLN A 99 1.28 27.37 -0.03
C GLN A 99 -0.17 27.57 0.44
N MET A 100 -0.47 27.27 1.70
CA MET A 100 -1.79 27.53 2.28
C MET A 100 -2.03 29.02 2.54
N ILE A 101 -1.00 29.74 2.97
CA ILE A 101 -1.05 31.20 3.14
C ILE A 101 -1.38 31.89 1.81
N GLU A 102 -0.78 31.44 0.69
CA GLU A 102 -1.05 31.94 -0.65
C GLU A 102 -2.52 31.76 -1.07
N MET A 103 -3.23 30.76 -0.54
CA MET A 103 -4.66 30.53 -0.82
C MET A 103 -5.59 31.58 -0.18
N GLN A 104 -5.11 32.36 0.78
CA GLN A 104 -5.84 33.46 1.43
C GLN A 104 -7.14 33.01 2.14
N VAL A 105 -7.13 31.83 2.77
CA VAL A 105 -8.18 31.34 3.65
C VAL A 105 -7.79 31.66 5.10
N PRO A 106 -8.73 32.04 5.99
CA PRO A 106 -8.45 32.22 7.40
C PRO A 106 -7.74 31.00 7.99
N MET A 107 -6.62 31.16 8.67
CA MET A 107 -5.86 30.03 9.19
C MET A 107 -5.14 30.32 10.50
N VAL A 108 -4.89 29.24 11.26
CA VAL A 108 -4.09 29.23 12.47
C VAL A 108 -3.05 28.13 12.36
N LEU A 109 -1.83 28.42 12.77
CA LEU A 109 -0.73 27.44 12.81
C LEU A 109 -0.65 26.79 14.20
N ALA A 110 -0.86 25.49 14.25
CA ALA A 110 -0.66 24.66 15.45
C ALA A 110 0.76 24.10 15.44
N LEU A 111 1.66 24.71 16.22
CA LEU A 111 3.05 24.30 16.31
C LEU A 111 3.17 23.13 17.32
N ASN A 112 3.19 21.90 16.80
CA ASN A 112 3.13 20.67 17.58
C ASN A 112 4.52 20.15 17.98
N MET A 113 4.54 19.18 18.92
CA MET A 113 5.77 18.58 19.48
C MET A 113 6.66 19.56 20.25
N MET A 114 6.06 20.61 20.79
CA MET A 114 6.79 21.60 21.60
C MET A 114 7.38 21.02 22.88
N ASP A 115 6.82 19.95 23.40
CA ASP A 115 7.38 19.19 24.51
C ASP A 115 8.72 18.52 24.13
N GLU A 116 8.83 17.98 22.90
CA GLU A 116 10.09 17.40 22.39
C GLU A 116 11.14 18.50 22.16
N VAL A 117 10.76 19.64 21.60
CA VAL A 117 11.67 20.79 21.40
C VAL A 117 12.24 21.27 22.72
N ARG A 118 11.37 21.47 23.74
CA ARG A 118 11.79 21.91 25.10
C ARG A 118 12.66 20.86 25.79
N ALA A 119 12.30 19.56 25.68
CA ALA A 119 13.08 18.48 26.28
C ALA A 119 14.50 18.37 25.71
N ASN A 120 14.70 18.79 24.45
CA ASN A 120 16.01 18.82 23.80
C ASN A 120 16.73 20.16 23.88
N GLY A 121 16.26 21.10 24.73
CA GLY A 121 16.90 22.40 24.96
C GLY A 121 16.71 23.41 23.80
N GLY A 122 15.82 23.13 22.86
CA GLY A 122 15.45 24.06 21.80
C GLY A 122 14.36 25.05 22.24
N THR A 123 14.24 26.15 21.53
CA THR A 123 13.16 27.14 21.71
C THR A 123 12.68 27.66 20.36
N VAL A 124 11.40 27.96 20.28
CA VAL A 124 10.80 28.65 19.12
C VAL A 124 10.10 29.90 19.64
N ASP A 125 10.46 31.06 19.10
CA ASP A 125 9.77 32.31 19.37
C ASP A 125 8.47 32.36 18.54
N THR A 126 7.36 31.97 19.17
CA THR A 126 6.05 31.87 18.53
C THR A 126 5.43 33.23 18.21
N VAL A 127 5.79 34.27 18.95
CA VAL A 127 5.30 35.65 18.70
C VAL A 127 5.95 36.17 17.43
N LYS A 128 7.27 36.13 17.37
CA LYS A 128 8.01 36.57 16.18
C LYS A 128 7.67 35.72 14.95
N LEU A 129 7.48 34.40 15.14
CA LEU A 129 7.04 33.51 14.06
C LEU A 129 5.65 33.90 13.51
N SER A 130 4.73 34.28 14.40
CA SER A 130 3.40 34.77 14.03
C SER A 130 3.47 36.08 13.24
N GLU A 131 4.34 37.00 13.64
CA GLU A 131 4.56 38.27 12.94
C GLU A 131 5.14 38.06 11.54
N LEU A 132 6.18 37.22 11.41
CA LEU A 132 6.86 36.96 10.13
C LEU A 132 5.98 36.18 9.14
N LEU A 133 5.14 35.27 9.62
CA LEU A 133 4.22 34.50 8.77
C LEU A 133 2.87 35.23 8.53
N GLY A 134 2.56 36.27 9.30
CA GLY A 134 1.29 36.99 9.21
C GLY A 134 0.06 36.15 9.58
N ILE A 135 0.22 35.10 10.38
CA ILE A 135 -0.84 34.19 10.85
C ILE A 135 -0.65 33.90 12.34
N PRO A 136 -1.74 33.67 13.10
CA PRO A 136 -1.64 33.29 14.50
C PRO A 136 -0.94 31.93 14.66
N VAL A 137 -0.02 31.83 15.63
CA VAL A 137 0.74 30.62 15.96
C VAL A 137 0.46 30.19 17.39
N VAL A 138 0.06 28.95 17.60
CA VAL A 138 -0.19 28.35 18.92
C VAL A 138 0.76 27.18 19.17
N PRO A 139 1.60 27.25 20.21
CA PRO A 139 2.44 26.11 20.59
C PRO A 139 1.59 25.04 21.28
N ILE A 140 1.66 23.79 20.81
CA ILE A 140 0.90 22.67 21.33
C ILE A 140 1.77 21.43 21.57
N SER A 141 1.25 20.51 22.38
CA SER A 141 1.64 19.10 22.40
C SER A 141 0.38 18.24 22.28
N ALA A 142 0.08 17.77 21.07
CA ALA A 142 -1.10 16.94 20.83
C ALA A 142 -1.07 15.63 21.63
N ALA A 143 0.12 15.07 21.87
CA ALA A 143 0.29 13.85 22.65
C ALA A 143 -0.06 14.04 24.13
N LYS A 144 0.23 15.21 24.71
CA LYS A 144 -0.04 15.56 26.11
C LYS A 144 -1.34 16.34 26.31
N GLY A 145 -1.99 16.79 25.22
CA GLY A 145 -3.18 17.63 25.28
C GLY A 145 -2.91 19.09 25.68
N GLU A 146 -1.64 19.55 25.62
CA GLU A 146 -1.26 20.93 25.97
C GLU A 146 -1.60 21.90 24.83
N GLY A 147 -2.17 23.07 25.16
CA GLY A 147 -2.46 24.16 24.20
C GLY A 147 -3.66 23.92 23.28
N ILE A 148 -4.42 22.82 23.45
CA ILE A 148 -5.55 22.47 22.56
C ILE A 148 -6.73 23.46 22.72
N ALA A 149 -7.02 23.88 23.93
CA ALA A 149 -8.10 24.84 24.21
C ALA A 149 -7.80 26.21 23.57
N ASP A 150 -6.58 26.71 23.75
CA ASP A 150 -6.14 28.00 23.18
C ASP A 150 -6.16 27.95 21.65
N LEU A 151 -5.74 26.83 21.05
CA LEU A 151 -5.82 26.60 19.61
C LEU A 151 -7.26 26.66 19.11
N THR A 152 -8.18 25.98 19.79
CA THR A 152 -9.59 25.94 19.40
C THR A 152 -10.23 27.33 19.48
N GLU A 153 -10.02 28.05 20.58
CA GLU A 153 -10.54 29.41 20.77
C GLU A 153 -10.01 30.36 19.69
N LEU A 154 -8.69 30.33 19.45
CA LEU A 154 -8.06 31.19 18.47
C LEU A 154 -8.50 30.88 17.04
N ALA A 155 -8.67 29.58 16.68
CA ALA A 155 -9.17 29.17 15.39
C ALA A 155 -10.60 29.67 15.15
N CYS A 156 -11.49 29.49 16.13
CA CYS A 156 -12.87 30.00 16.04
C CYS A 156 -12.91 31.53 15.93
N ARG A 157 -12.08 32.24 16.69
CA ARG A 157 -12.03 33.71 16.64
C ARG A 157 -11.49 34.21 15.29
N THR A 158 -10.44 33.58 14.74
CA THR A 158 -9.85 33.92 13.44
C THR A 158 -10.83 33.68 12.30
N ALA A 159 -11.52 32.53 12.29
CA ALA A 159 -12.52 32.19 11.30
C ALA A 159 -13.76 33.12 11.37
N ALA A 160 -14.29 33.40 12.58
CA ALA A 160 -15.42 34.30 12.78
C ALA A 160 -15.13 35.74 12.32
N ALA A 161 -13.88 36.19 12.51
CA ALA A 161 -13.43 37.51 12.03
C ALA A 161 -13.11 37.52 10.53
N GLY A 162 -13.09 36.40 9.84
CA GLY A 162 -12.68 36.29 8.44
C GLY A 162 -11.24 36.76 8.18
N ARG A 163 -10.38 36.68 9.19
CA ARG A 163 -9.02 37.24 9.16
C ARG A 163 -8.12 36.38 8.28
N LYS A 164 -7.83 36.89 7.09
CA LYS A 164 -6.91 36.27 6.14
C LYS A 164 -5.46 36.48 6.55
N PRO A 165 -4.51 35.64 6.05
CA PRO A 165 -3.07 35.87 6.26
C PRO A 165 -2.65 37.27 5.79
N GLU A 166 -1.88 37.97 6.65
CA GLU A 166 -1.45 39.36 6.35
C GLU A 166 -0.21 39.35 5.47
N VAL A 167 0.68 38.39 5.62
CA VAL A 167 1.89 38.22 4.81
C VAL A 167 1.64 37.11 3.82
N TYR A 168 1.63 37.39 2.53
CA TYR A 168 1.44 36.42 1.46
C TYR A 168 2.44 36.59 0.31
N ASP A 169 3.24 37.66 0.32
CA ASP A 169 4.34 37.88 -0.60
C ASP A 169 5.68 37.63 0.10
N PHE A 170 6.23 36.47 -0.18
CA PHE A 170 7.48 35.98 0.39
C PHE A 170 8.69 36.23 -0.50
N CYS A 171 8.47 36.83 -1.69
CA CYS A 171 9.46 36.91 -2.73
C CYS A 171 10.28 38.21 -2.59
N PRO A 172 11.61 38.13 -2.39
CA PRO A 172 12.45 39.31 -2.43
C PRO A 172 12.47 39.88 -3.86
N PRO A 173 12.69 41.22 -4.02
CA PRO A 173 12.83 41.81 -5.34
C PRO A 173 13.88 41.12 -6.20
N GLY A 174 13.49 40.69 -7.41
CA GLY A 174 14.34 39.95 -8.33
C GLY A 174 13.59 39.34 -9.50
N PRO A 175 14.23 38.47 -10.32
CA PRO A 175 13.59 37.88 -11.50
C PRO A 175 12.32 37.07 -11.17
N VAL A 176 12.34 36.30 -10.12
CA VAL A 176 11.20 35.51 -9.65
C VAL A 176 10.04 36.41 -9.25
N HIS A 177 10.33 37.50 -8.51
CA HIS A 177 9.31 38.46 -8.09
C HIS A 177 8.64 39.16 -9.30
N ARG A 178 9.44 39.60 -10.30
CA ARG A 178 8.89 40.19 -11.52
C ARG A 178 7.99 39.20 -12.27
N CYS A 179 8.40 38.00 -12.43
CA CYS A 179 7.61 36.94 -13.07
C CYS A 179 6.28 36.70 -12.34
N ILE A 180 6.32 36.52 -11.03
CA ILE A 180 5.11 36.30 -10.22
C ILE A 180 4.16 37.50 -10.36
N HIS A 181 4.69 38.72 -10.29
CA HIS A 181 3.90 39.94 -10.40
C HIS A 181 3.26 40.07 -11.79
N ALA A 182 4.03 39.86 -12.88
CA ALA A 182 3.53 39.90 -14.24
C ALA A 182 2.42 38.86 -14.48
N VAL A 183 2.64 37.60 -14.08
CA VAL A 183 1.63 36.54 -14.24
C VAL A 183 0.41 36.83 -13.37
N THR A 184 0.58 37.35 -12.13
CA THR A 184 -0.54 37.72 -11.27
C THR A 184 -1.48 38.74 -11.94
N HIS A 185 -0.94 39.75 -12.59
CA HIS A 185 -1.76 40.74 -13.30
C HIS A 185 -2.53 40.12 -14.47
N VAL A 186 -1.92 39.18 -15.22
CA VAL A 186 -2.61 38.49 -16.32
C VAL A 186 -3.77 37.64 -15.82
N VAL A 187 -3.60 36.96 -14.69
CA VAL A 187 -4.60 36.01 -14.19
C VAL A 187 -5.61 36.58 -13.21
N GLU A 188 -5.48 37.85 -12.79
CA GLU A 188 -6.27 38.47 -11.71
C GLU A 188 -7.77 38.39 -11.94
N ASP A 189 -8.27 38.84 -13.10
CA ASP A 189 -9.69 38.78 -13.46
C ASP A 189 -10.23 37.35 -13.57
N HIS A 190 -9.39 36.43 -14.06
CA HIS A 190 -9.73 35.02 -14.19
C HIS A 190 -9.77 34.32 -12.83
N ALA A 191 -8.84 34.64 -11.95
CA ALA A 191 -8.77 34.12 -10.57
C ALA A 191 -9.99 34.62 -9.76
N GLU A 192 -10.41 35.88 -9.93
CA GLU A 192 -11.60 36.41 -9.26
C GLU A 192 -12.86 35.66 -9.73
N ARG A 193 -13.03 35.47 -11.04
CA ARG A 193 -14.13 34.66 -11.62
C ARG A 193 -14.13 33.23 -11.10
N ALA A 194 -12.96 32.62 -11.00
CA ALA A 194 -12.78 31.27 -10.45
C ALA A 194 -12.80 31.25 -8.91
N ARG A 195 -12.92 32.43 -8.26
CA ARG A 195 -12.93 32.60 -6.80
C ARG A 195 -11.69 32.05 -6.11
N MET A 196 -10.54 32.26 -6.69
CA MET A 196 -9.22 31.88 -6.18
C MET A 196 -8.40 33.13 -5.85
N SER A 197 -7.40 33.00 -4.99
CA SER A 197 -6.38 34.05 -4.80
C SER A 197 -5.59 34.23 -6.10
N ALA A 198 -5.48 35.45 -6.59
CA ALA A 198 -4.76 35.76 -7.82
C ALA A 198 -3.28 35.30 -7.75
N ARG A 199 -2.63 35.53 -6.60
CA ARG A 199 -1.25 35.10 -6.39
C ARG A 199 -1.13 33.57 -6.40
N TRP A 200 -2.02 32.86 -5.73
CA TRP A 200 -2.01 31.39 -5.73
C TRP A 200 -2.28 30.83 -7.13
N ALA A 201 -3.19 31.44 -7.89
CA ALA A 201 -3.45 31.11 -9.30
C ALA A 201 -2.19 31.32 -10.15
N ALA A 202 -1.53 32.48 -10.03
CA ALA A 202 -0.29 32.78 -10.74
C ALA A 202 0.82 31.78 -10.44
N MET A 203 1.01 31.42 -9.17
CA MET A 203 1.99 30.41 -8.76
C MET A 203 1.73 29.06 -9.44
N ASN A 204 0.46 28.63 -9.53
CA ASN A 204 0.08 27.39 -10.20
C ASN A 204 0.27 27.45 -11.73
N VAL A 205 0.05 28.61 -12.37
CA VAL A 205 0.34 28.81 -13.79
C VAL A 205 1.84 28.71 -14.03
N ILE A 206 2.68 29.37 -13.22
CA ILE A 206 4.14 29.30 -13.32
C ILE A 206 4.63 27.86 -13.13
N GLU A 207 4.09 27.13 -12.13
CA GLU A 207 4.43 25.74 -11.85
C GLU A 207 3.89 24.76 -12.90
N GLY A 208 3.07 25.21 -13.87
CA GLY A 208 2.52 24.39 -14.97
C GLY A 208 1.41 23.43 -14.55
N ASN A 209 0.57 23.80 -13.57
CA ASN A 209 -0.56 23.00 -13.12
C ASN A 209 -1.72 23.07 -14.12
N SER A 210 -1.85 22.05 -14.98
CA SER A 210 -2.85 22.01 -16.06
C SER A 210 -4.29 22.11 -15.56
N ASP A 211 -4.63 21.56 -14.39
CA ASP A 211 -5.98 21.60 -13.84
C ASP A 211 -6.39 23.02 -13.47
N ILE A 212 -5.46 23.79 -12.88
CA ILE A 212 -5.72 25.16 -12.49
C ILE A 212 -5.73 26.09 -13.72
N VAL A 213 -4.81 25.86 -14.67
CA VAL A 213 -4.83 26.58 -15.96
C VAL A 213 -6.17 26.37 -16.67
N ALA A 214 -6.69 25.15 -16.71
CA ALA A 214 -8.00 24.87 -17.30
C ALA A 214 -9.16 25.55 -16.54
N ARG A 215 -9.10 25.63 -15.20
CA ARG A 215 -10.12 26.34 -14.38
C ARG A 215 -10.09 27.85 -14.58
N LEU A 216 -8.93 28.43 -14.86
CA LEU A 216 -8.77 29.87 -15.13
C LEU A 216 -9.32 30.22 -16.50
N ALA A 217 -9.38 29.29 -17.46
CA ALA A 217 -9.85 29.51 -18.83
C ALA A 217 -9.14 30.69 -19.51
N LEU A 218 -7.81 30.74 -19.41
CA LEU A 218 -6.97 31.74 -20.07
C LEU A 218 -7.01 31.57 -21.58
N ASP A 219 -6.96 32.65 -22.33
CA ASP A 219 -6.84 32.62 -23.78
C ASP A 219 -5.39 32.28 -24.24
N GLU A 220 -5.21 32.04 -25.53
CA GLU A 220 -3.92 31.65 -26.09
C GLU A 220 -2.87 32.77 -25.95
N ASN A 221 -3.29 34.04 -26.09
CA ASN A 221 -2.39 35.19 -25.95
C ASN A 221 -1.97 35.41 -24.48
N GLU A 222 -2.90 35.22 -23.53
CA GLU A 222 -2.62 35.31 -22.10
C GLU A 222 -1.66 34.23 -21.66
N LEU A 223 -1.83 32.97 -22.17
CA LEU A 223 -0.91 31.88 -21.91
C LEU A 223 0.48 32.16 -22.48
N GLU A 224 0.59 32.69 -23.70
CA GLU A 224 1.86 33.05 -24.32
C GLU A 224 2.58 34.17 -23.53
N LEU A 225 1.84 35.16 -23.04
CA LEU A 225 2.37 36.26 -22.20
C LEU A 225 2.91 35.72 -20.86
N CYS A 226 2.17 34.81 -20.22
CA CYS A 226 2.65 34.13 -19.02
C CYS A 226 3.92 33.32 -19.30
N GLU A 227 3.94 32.50 -20.37
CA GLU A 227 5.09 31.70 -20.74
C GLU A 227 6.32 32.56 -21.09
N HIS A 228 6.14 33.71 -21.74
CA HIS A 228 7.23 34.64 -22.00
C HIS A 228 7.92 35.11 -20.69
N SER A 229 7.11 35.54 -19.72
CA SER A 229 7.60 35.97 -18.39
C SER A 229 8.30 34.82 -17.62
N ILE A 230 7.81 33.61 -17.77
CA ILE A 230 8.40 32.41 -17.15
C ILE A 230 9.77 32.09 -17.79
N VAL A 231 9.87 32.09 -19.12
CA VAL A 231 11.12 31.81 -19.85
C VAL A 231 12.17 32.89 -19.55
N GLU A 232 11.75 34.17 -19.41
CA GLU A 232 12.65 35.25 -18.99
C GLU A 232 13.23 34.98 -17.60
N MET A 233 12.39 34.61 -16.63
CA MET A 233 12.81 34.22 -15.28
C MET A 233 13.77 33.02 -15.29
N GLU A 234 13.47 31.97 -16.06
CA GLU A 234 14.33 30.78 -16.17
C GLU A 234 15.71 31.13 -16.75
N ARG A 235 15.74 32.04 -17.72
CA ARG A 235 17.00 32.53 -18.34
C ARG A 235 17.82 33.34 -17.36
N GLU A 236 17.20 34.25 -16.60
CA GLU A 236 17.91 35.11 -15.66
C GLU A 236 18.39 34.36 -14.42
N THR A 237 17.59 33.42 -13.91
CA THR A 237 17.94 32.63 -12.71
C THR A 237 18.87 31.44 -13.02
N GLY A 238 18.86 30.92 -14.25
CA GLY A 238 19.53 29.68 -14.62
C GLY A 238 18.87 28.42 -14.03
N LEU A 239 17.70 28.54 -13.43
CA LEU A 239 16.91 27.45 -12.82
C LEU A 239 15.64 27.24 -13.64
N ASP A 240 15.16 25.98 -13.68
CA ASP A 240 13.79 25.73 -14.17
C ASP A 240 12.75 26.37 -13.23
N ARG A 241 11.55 26.64 -13.77
CA ARG A 241 10.47 27.32 -13.08
C ARG A 241 10.12 26.72 -11.71
N ASN A 242 10.17 25.40 -11.60
CA ASN A 242 9.86 24.69 -10.37
C ASN A 242 10.97 24.84 -9.33
N ALA A 243 12.23 24.79 -9.78
CA ALA A 243 13.37 24.99 -8.92
C ALA A 243 13.47 26.44 -8.43
N ALA A 244 13.20 27.44 -9.30
CA ALA A 244 13.20 28.85 -8.94
C ALA A 244 12.13 29.17 -7.86
N ILE A 245 10.91 28.67 -8.01
CA ILE A 245 9.85 28.85 -7.02
C ILE A 245 10.17 28.13 -5.71
N ALA A 246 10.71 26.92 -5.78
CA ALA A 246 11.09 26.18 -4.57
C ALA A 246 12.23 26.87 -3.81
N ASP A 247 13.23 27.35 -4.52
CA ASP A 247 14.37 28.10 -3.95
C ASP A 247 13.90 29.37 -3.24
N MET A 248 13.01 30.14 -3.86
CA MET A 248 12.38 31.33 -3.26
C MET A 248 11.68 31.00 -1.94
N ARG A 249 10.81 29.96 -1.92
CA ARG A 249 10.11 29.54 -0.70
C ARG A 249 11.08 29.08 0.39
N TYR A 250 12.09 28.26 0.04
CA TYR A 250 13.08 27.78 1.01
C TYR A 250 13.95 28.91 1.56
N SER A 251 14.37 29.86 0.73
CA SER A 251 15.13 31.04 1.19
C SER A 251 14.33 31.86 2.21
N PHE A 252 13.04 32.05 2.00
CA PHE A 252 12.17 32.71 2.96
C PHE A 252 12.05 31.89 4.26
N ILE A 253 11.82 30.58 4.17
CA ILE A 253 11.74 29.68 5.33
C ILE A 253 13.04 29.72 6.15
N GLU A 254 14.19 29.67 5.49
CA GLU A 254 15.48 29.74 6.15
C GLU A 254 15.65 31.07 6.93
N SER A 255 15.25 32.20 6.34
CA SER A 255 15.30 33.49 7.01
C SER A 255 14.38 33.55 8.25
N VAL A 256 13.15 33.05 8.13
CA VAL A 256 12.19 32.97 9.25
C VAL A 256 12.72 32.07 10.36
N CYS A 257 13.23 30.89 10.01
CA CYS A 257 13.75 29.94 11.00
C CYS A 257 15.04 30.43 11.66
N ALA A 258 15.92 31.12 10.95
CA ALA A 258 17.12 31.71 11.51
C ALA A 258 16.81 32.73 12.61
N GLU A 259 15.69 33.48 12.48
CA GLU A 259 15.27 34.50 13.43
C GLU A 259 14.42 33.96 14.59
N THR A 260 13.69 32.87 14.39
CA THR A 260 12.67 32.38 15.34
C THR A 260 13.04 31.08 16.04
N VAL A 261 13.94 30.27 15.47
CA VAL A 261 14.23 28.92 15.97
C VAL A 261 15.66 28.84 16.52
N LYS A 262 15.79 28.58 17.80
CA LYS A 262 17.05 28.11 18.37
C LYS A 262 17.05 26.59 18.30
N LYS A 263 17.83 26.05 17.34
CA LYS A 263 17.93 24.60 17.14
C LYS A 263 18.41 23.92 18.41
N PRO A 264 17.74 22.86 18.87
CA PRO A 264 18.25 22.04 19.95
C PRO A 264 19.57 21.40 19.53
N GLU A 265 20.46 21.11 20.52
CA GLU A 265 21.54 20.15 20.26
C GLU A 265 20.94 18.86 19.71
N GLU A 266 21.61 18.21 18.73
CA GLU A 266 21.09 16.96 18.13
C GLU A 266 20.65 15.99 19.23
N SER A 267 19.36 15.64 19.25
CA SER A 267 18.80 14.76 20.27
C SER A 267 19.55 13.42 20.28
N ARG A 268 19.73 12.82 21.45
CA ARG A 268 20.37 11.50 21.59
C ARG A 268 19.68 10.46 20.70
N GLU A 269 18.37 10.57 20.51
CA GLU A 269 17.59 9.70 19.66
C GLU A 269 17.95 9.87 18.18
N ARG A 270 18.16 11.10 17.71
CA ARG A 270 18.57 11.38 16.33
C ARG A 270 20.00 10.90 16.06
N LYS A 271 20.92 11.09 17.01
CA LYS A 271 22.28 10.52 16.94
C LYS A 271 22.25 9.00 16.88
N ARG A 272 21.40 8.36 17.71
CA ARG A 272 21.22 6.91 17.70
C ARG A 272 20.60 6.42 16.38
N SER A 273 19.57 7.09 15.89
CA SER A 273 18.93 6.75 14.61
C SER A 273 19.91 6.84 13.45
N ARG A 274 20.74 7.90 13.40
CA ARG A 274 21.80 8.02 12.38
C ARG A 274 22.84 6.91 12.48
N ALA A 275 23.26 6.54 13.69
CA ALA A 275 24.21 5.45 13.88
C ALA A 275 23.65 4.10 13.36
N ILE A 276 22.38 3.83 13.61
CA ILE A 276 21.67 2.65 13.11
C ILE A 276 21.52 2.74 11.59
N ASP A 277 21.13 3.91 11.04
CA ASP A 277 20.97 4.12 9.61
C ASP A 277 22.28 3.94 8.84
N ASN A 278 23.43 4.33 9.38
CA ASN A 278 24.73 4.09 8.77
C ASN A 278 25.01 2.61 8.48
N VAL A 279 24.41 1.70 9.25
CA VAL A 279 24.51 0.24 9.05
C VAL A 279 23.37 -0.25 8.16
N LEU A 280 22.13 0.10 8.48
CA LEU A 280 20.93 -0.45 7.81
C LEU A 280 20.67 0.12 6.42
N THR A 281 21.19 1.33 6.13
CA THR A 281 21.11 1.95 4.79
C THR A 281 22.44 1.94 4.05
N HIS A 282 23.45 1.22 4.57
CA HIS A 282 24.76 1.14 3.94
C HIS A 282 24.67 0.50 2.55
N ARG A 283 25.40 1.06 1.57
CA ARG A 283 25.33 0.69 0.16
C ARG A 283 25.47 -0.82 -0.12
N ILE A 284 26.28 -1.53 0.68
CA ILE A 284 26.56 -2.97 0.52
C ILE A 284 25.74 -3.81 1.50
N PHE A 285 25.68 -3.40 2.77
CA PHE A 285 25.09 -4.21 3.84
C PHE A 285 23.56 -4.10 3.94
N ALA A 286 22.95 -3.04 3.42
CA ALA A 286 21.52 -2.85 3.53
C ALA A 286 20.70 -4.02 2.97
N LEU A 287 21.04 -4.49 1.77
CA LEU A 287 20.31 -5.60 1.13
C LEU A 287 20.51 -6.95 1.83
N PRO A 288 21.75 -7.39 2.18
CA PRO A 288 21.97 -8.60 2.99
C PRO A 288 21.27 -8.58 4.36
N ILE A 289 21.36 -7.47 5.09
CA ILE A 289 20.69 -7.33 6.40
C ILE A 289 19.18 -7.44 6.23
N PHE A 290 18.63 -6.75 5.24
CA PHE A 290 17.22 -6.80 4.94
C PHE A 290 16.75 -8.24 4.62
N VAL A 291 17.45 -8.94 3.73
CA VAL A 291 17.15 -10.34 3.42
C VAL A 291 17.24 -11.21 4.67
N GLY A 292 18.26 -11.01 5.51
CA GLY A 292 18.41 -11.73 6.79
C GLY A 292 17.23 -11.51 7.75
N ILE A 293 16.77 -10.26 7.92
CA ILE A 293 15.60 -9.93 8.74
C ILE A 293 14.33 -10.57 8.18
N MET A 294 14.12 -10.51 6.85
CA MET A 294 12.95 -11.13 6.24
C MET A 294 12.96 -12.66 6.36
N LEU A 295 14.12 -13.29 6.17
CA LEU A 295 14.27 -14.74 6.37
C LEU A 295 13.97 -15.13 7.83
N LEU A 296 14.44 -14.33 8.80
CA LEU A 296 14.14 -14.54 10.22
C LEU A 296 12.62 -14.42 10.50
N VAL A 297 11.98 -13.38 9.97
CA VAL A 297 10.52 -13.18 10.10
C VAL A 297 9.76 -14.38 9.49
N PHE A 298 10.14 -14.82 8.31
CA PHE A 298 9.50 -15.96 7.65
C PHE A 298 9.75 -17.26 8.42
N TYR A 299 10.96 -17.51 8.90
CA TYR A 299 11.28 -18.67 9.71
C TYR A 299 10.43 -18.72 11.00
N LEU A 300 10.36 -17.62 11.74
CA LEU A 300 9.53 -17.53 12.95
C LEU A 300 8.05 -17.70 12.65
N THR A 301 7.58 -17.16 11.52
CA THR A 301 6.17 -17.22 11.13
C THR A 301 5.75 -18.60 10.64
N PHE A 302 6.54 -19.24 9.76
CA PHE A 302 6.11 -20.45 9.07
C PHE A 302 6.61 -21.74 9.73
N GLU A 303 7.74 -21.71 10.45
CA GLU A 303 8.35 -22.92 11.01
C GLU A 303 8.24 -23.00 12.54
N VAL A 304 8.16 -21.87 13.24
CA VAL A 304 8.20 -21.88 14.71
C VAL A 304 6.84 -21.51 15.30
N ILE A 305 6.52 -20.21 15.35
CA ILE A 305 5.35 -19.71 16.09
C ILE A 305 4.06 -20.02 15.33
N GLY A 306 4.03 -19.66 14.06
CA GLY A 306 2.83 -19.84 13.24
C GLY A 306 2.50 -21.30 13.00
N ALA A 307 3.50 -22.17 12.75
CA ALA A 307 3.31 -23.60 12.62
C ALA A 307 2.72 -24.20 13.89
N LEU A 308 3.34 -23.93 15.05
CA LEU A 308 2.86 -24.44 16.34
C LEU A 308 1.40 -24.06 16.61
N LEU A 309 1.04 -22.80 16.42
CA LEU A 309 -0.32 -22.30 16.64
C LEU A 309 -1.31 -22.88 15.60
N SER A 310 -0.86 -23.06 14.37
CA SER A 310 -1.65 -23.68 13.29
C SER A 310 -1.95 -25.13 13.58
N ASP A 311 -0.94 -25.90 14.02
CA ASP A 311 -1.11 -27.30 14.39
C ASP A 311 -2.03 -27.49 15.58
N LEU A 312 -1.92 -26.62 16.60
CA LEU A 312 -2.83 -26.63 17.75
C LEU A 312 -4.29 -26.36 17.33
N LEU A 313 -4.49 -25.38 16.46
CA LEU A 313 -5.83 -25.05 15.94
C LEU A 313 -6.36 -26.19 15.05
N ALA A 314 -5.52 -26.79 14.20
CA ALA A 314 -5.88 -27.91 13.36
C ALA A 314 -6.28 -29.14 14.21
N MET A 315 -5.55 -29.45 15.30
CA MET A 315 -5.94 -30.51 16.25
C MET A 315 -7.32 -30.23 16.85
N GLY A 316 -7.61 -28.99 17.24
CA GLY A 316 -8.93 -28.60 17.76
C GLY A 316 -10.05 -28.78 16.73
N ILE A 317 -9.82 -28.34 15.50
CA ILE A 317 -10.78 -28.48 14.39
C ILE A 317 -11.00 -29.95 14.05
N ASN A 318 -9.95 -30.78 13.98
CA ASN A 318 -10.04 -32.20 13.70
C ASN A 318 -10.75 -32.97 14.82
N ALA A 319 -10.52 -32.59 16.08
CA ALA A 319 -11.24 -33.18 17.22
C ALA A 319 -12.75 -32.84 17.12
N LEU A 320 -13.10 -31.58 16.81
CA LEU A 320 -14.49 -31.18 16.62
C LEU A 320 -15.13 -31.89 15.42
N ALA A 321 -14.41 -32.03 14.31
CA ALA A 321 -14.84 -32.79 13.15
C ALA A 321 -15.10 -34.26 13.50
N GLY A 322 -14.21 -34.92 14.27
CA GLY A 322 -14.37 -36.30 14.72
C GLY A 322 -15.58 -36.49 15.64
N VAL A 323 -15.83 -35.57 16.57
CA VAL A 323 -17.04 -35.65 17.43
C VAL A 323 -18.30 -35.43 16.56
N THR A 324 -18.26 -34.53 15.59
CA THR A 324 -19.39 -34.30 14.69
C THR A 324 -19.62 -35.50 13.78
N ASP A 325 -18.60 -36.12 13.26
CA ASP A 325 -18.64 -37.34 12.44
C ASP A 325 -19.30 -38.48 13.19
N ALA A 326 -18.84 -38.74 14.44
CA ALA A 326 -19.41 -39.77 15.30
C ALA A 326 -20.91 -39.51 15.62
N ALA A 327 -21.26 -38.25 15.87
CA ALA A 327 -22.66 -37.85 16.15
C ALA A 327 -23.57 -38.01 14.92
N LEU A 328 -23.10 -37.59 13.73
CA LEU A 328 -23.85 -37.72 12.47
C LEU A 328 -24.01 -39.20 12.07
N THR A 329 -22.98 -40.01 12.27
CA THR A 329 -23.01 -41.47 12.03
C THR A 329 -23.99 -42.15 12.99
N ALA A 330 -23.95 -41.82 14.30
CA ALA A 330 -24.86 -42.37 15.30
C ALA A 330 -26.33 -41.97 15.01
N TYR A 331 -26.58 -40.77 14.47
CA TYR A 331 -27.89 -40.30 14.09
C TYR A 331 -28.43 -40.97 12.79
N GLY A 332 -27.53 -41.56 11.97
CA GLY A 332 -27.87 -42.19 10.70
C GLY A 332 -28.29 -41.23 9.60
N ILE A 333 -27.65 -40.08 9.53
CA ILE A 333 -27.97 -39.04 8.55
C ILE A 333 -27.65 -39.49 7.12
N ASN A 334 -28.30 -38.90 6.11
CA ASN A 334 -28.04 -39.18 4.70
C ASN A 334 -26.53 -39.03 4.38
N PRO A 335 -25.90 -40.01 3.69
CA PRO A 335 -24.47 -39.99 3.41
C PRO A 335 -23.96 -38.74 2.67
N VAL A 336 -24.79 -38.15 1.81
CA VAL A 336 -24.46 -36.91 1.08
C VAL A 336 -24.39 -35.72 2.04
N VAL A 337 -25.33 -35.64 3.00
CA VAL A 337 -25.32 -34.56 4.02
C VAL A 337 -24.16 -34.77 4.98
N HIS A 338 -23.84 -36.02 5.32
CA HIS A 338 -22.67 -36.37 6.12
C HIS A 338 -21.38 -35.89 5.46
N SER A 339 -21.16 -36.22 4.16
CA SER A 339 -20.00 -35.75 3.39
C SER A 339 -19.98 -34.22 3.22
N LEU A 340 -21.13 -33.58 3.06
CA LEU A 340 -21.20 -32.11 3.01
C LEU A 340 -20.65 -31.47 4.30
N VAL A 341 -21.01 -32.02 5.44
CA VAL A 341 -20.56 -31.47 6.74
C VAL A 341 -19.08 -31.78 6.97
N ILE A 342 -18.69 -33.04 6.82
CA ILE A 342 -17.32 -33.48 7.16
C ILE A 342 -16.32 -33.04 6.09
N ASP A 343 -16.55 -33.39 4.83
CA ASP A 343 -15.59 -33.09 3.74
C ASP A 343 -15.73 -31.67 3.22
N GLY A 344 -16.97 -31.19 3.03
CA GLY A 344 -17.24 -29.86 2.50
C GLY A 344 -16.95 -28.76 3.53
N LEU A 345 -17.53 -28.85 4.72
CA LEU A 345 -17.42 -27.81 5.75
C LEU A 345 -16.10 -27.94 6.55
N PHE A 346 -15.90 -29.08 7.26
CA PHE A 346 -14.70 -29.24 8.07
C PHE A 346 -13.45 -29.44 7.22
N GLY A 347 -13.48 -30.19 6.14
CA GLY A 347 -12.35 -30.39 5.23
C GLY A 347 -11.99 -29.11 4.47
N GLY A 348 -12.98 -28.39 3.94
CA GLY A 348 -12.76 -27.15 3.18
C GLY A 348 -12.44 -25.95 4.08
N VAL A 349 -13.36 -25.59 4.97
CA VAL A 349 -13.24 -24.40 5.81
C VAL A 349 -12.23 -24.62 6.94
N GLY A 350 -12.21 -25.80 7.54
CA GLY A 350 -11.30 -26.15 8.64
C GLY A 350 -9.84 -25.96 8.25
N ASN A 351 -9.45 -26.46 7.06
CA ASN A 351 -8.10 -26.25 6.54
C ASN A 351 -7.73 -24.77 6.42
N VAL A 352 -8.65 -23.94 5.96
CA VAL A 352 -8.38 -22.51 5.80
C VAL A 352 -8.27 -21.78 7.13
N VAL A 353 -9.12 -22.13 8.09
CA VAL A 353 -9.07 -21.57 9.45
C VAL A 353 -7.78 -21.96 10.15
N SER A 354 -7.26 -23.16 9.89
CA SER A 354 -5.98 -23.61 10.44
C SER A 354 -4.79 -22.75 10.04
N PHE A 355 -4.83 -22.07 8.89
CA PHE A 355 -3.79 -21.13 8.46
C PHE A 355 -3.92 -19.73 9.07
N LEU A 356 -5.03 -19.41 9.75
CA LEU A 356 -5.24 -18.10 10.35
C LEU A 356 -4.13 -17.67 11.32
N PRO A 357 -3.63 -18.55 12.22
CA PRO A 357 -2.54 -18.16 13.13
C PRO A 357 -1.26 -17.76 12.41
N ILE A 358 -0.90 -18.43 11.31
CA ILE A 358 0.27 -18.09 10.51
C ILE A 358 0.14 -16.65 9.96
N ILE A 359 -1.06 -16.30 9.46
CA ILE A 359 -1.33 -14.98 8.91
C ILE A 359 -1.30 -13.92 10.01
N VAL A 360 -1.85 -14.21 11.18
CA VAL A 360 -1.83 -13.31 12.35
C VAL A 360 -0.39 -13.04 12.79
N VAL A 361 0.44 -14.07 12.91
CA VAL A 361 1.87 -13.95 13.28
C VAL A 361 2.65 -13.17 12.22
N LEU A 362 2.38 -13.40 10.93
CA LEU A 362 2.99 -12.64 9.85
C LEU A 362 2.66 -11.14 9.96
N PHE A 363 1.38 -10.81 10.16
CA PHE A 363 0.97 -9.43 10.34
C PHE A 363 1.55 -8.79 11.59
N PHE A 364 1.72 -9.55 12.68
CA PHE A 364 2.39 -9.07 13.88
C PHE A 364 3.82 -8.59 13.57
N PHE A 365 4.65 -9.43 12.95
CA PHE A 365 6.01 -9.07 12.61
C PHE A 365 6.07 -7.92 11.59
N LEU A 366 5.21 -7.93 10.57
CA LEU A 366 5.16 -6.85 9.58
C LEU A 366 4.75 -5.51 10.22
N SER A 367 3.76 -5.51 11.10
CA SER A 367 3.34 -4.31 11.83
C SER A 367 4.44 -3.79 12.77
N MET A 368 5.20 -4.70 13.39
CA MET A 368 6.36 -4.35 14.21
C MET A 368 7.46 -3.69 13.36
N LEU A 369 7.77 -4.22 12.17
CA LEU A 369 8.74 -3.63 11.25
C LEU A 369 8.27 -2.27 10.69
N GLU A 370 6.96 -2.10 10.49
CA GLU A 370 6.35 -0.86 10.04
C GLU A 370 6.42 0.21 11.14
N ASP A 371 6.02 -0.14 12.37
CA ASP A 371 5.98 0.77 13.53
C ASP A 371 7.38 1.23 13.95
N THR A 372 8.39 0.36 13.86
CA THR A 372 9.80 0.74 14.10
C THR A 372 10.37 1.71 13.07
N GLY A 373 9.71 1.92 11.94
CA GLY A 373 10.19 2.73 10.82
C GLY A 373 11.22 2.02 9.93
N TYR A 374 11.47 0.71 10.13
CA TYR A 374 12.42 -0.06 9.31
C TYR A 374 11.97 -0.19 7.86
N MET A 375 10.66 -0.37 7.61
CA MET A 375 10.12 -0.50 6.25
C MET A 375 10.35 0.76 5.39
N ALA A 376 10.40 1.95 5.99
CA ALA A 376 10.75 3.19 5.29
C ALA A 376 12.20 3.17 4.77
N ARG A 377 13.14 2.59 5.55
CA ARG A 377 14.56 2.44 5.14
C ARG A 377 14.71 1.46 3.99
N VAL A 378 14.00 0.35 4.08
CA VAL A 378 13.97 -0.64 2.98
C VAL A 378 13.46 0.00 1.70
N ALA A 379 12.35 0.73 1.75
CA ALA A 379 11.81 1.46 0.61
C ALA A 379 12.81 2.47 0.05
N PHE A 380 13.53 3.20 0.91
CA PHE A 380 14.56 4.16 0.51
C PHE A 380 15.75 3.48 -0.21
N VAL A 381 16.27 2.39 0.34
CA VAL A 381 17.40 1.65 -0.26
C VAL A 381 17.01 1.05 -1.61
N MET A 382 15.80 0.50 -1.71
CA MET A 382 15.30 -0.16 -2.92
C MET A 382 14.82 0.80 -4.00
N ASP A 383 14.59 2.08 -3.69
CA ASP A 383 14.03 3.05 -4.61
C ASP A 383 14.87 3.21 -5.89
N LYS A 384 16.19 3.31 -5.76
CA LYS A 384 17.12 3.41 -6.91
C LYS A 384 17.03 2.20 -7.85
N LEU A 385 16.82 1.00 -7.30
CA LEU A 385 16.70 -0.23 -8.08
C LEU A 385 15.33 -0.33 -8.76
N LEU A 386 14.27 -0.07 -8.02
CA LEU A 386 12.89 -0.21 -8.50
C LEU A 386 12.53 0.86 -9.54
N ARG A 387 13.06 2.05 -9.44
CA ARG A 387 12.89 3.10 -10.47
C ARG A 387 13.40 2.67 -11.84
N ARG A 388 14.45 1.86 -11.92
CA ARG A 388 14.95 1.34 -13.20
C ARG A 388 13.94 0.44 -13.92
N ILE A 389 13.05 -0.19 -13.17
CA ILE A 389 11.98 -1.03 -13.72
C ILE A 389 10.62 -0.31 -13.73
N GLY A 390 10.61 1.01 -13.44
CA GLY A 390 9.42 1.85 -13.51
C GLY A 390 8.52 1.81 -12.29
N LEU A 391 9.02 1.41 -11.12
CA LEU A 391 8.30 1.35 -9.85
C LEU A 391 8.91 2.31 -8.81
N SER A 392 8.11 2.77 -7.86
CA SER A 392 8.60 3.49 -6.68
C SER A 392 9.18 2.54 -5.63
N GLY A 393 10.08 3.05 -4.78
CA GLY A 393 10.72 2.26 -3.72
C GLY A 393 9.72 1.62 -2.75
N LYS A 394 8.58 2.25 -2.51
CA LYS A 394 7.51 1.69 -1.66
C LYS A 394 6.93 0.39 -2.19
N SER A 395 6.98 0.14 -3.50
CA SER A 395 6.47 -1.10 -4.12
C SER A 395 7.20 -2.36 -3.66
N VAL A 396 8.43 -2.22 -3.11
CA VAL A 396 9.18 -3.36 -2.59
C VAL A 396 8.44 -4.06 -1.45
N VAL A 397 7.77 -3.30 -0.58
CA VAL A 397 7.10 -3.82 0.61
C VAL A 397 6.01 -4.84 0.25
N PRO A 398 5.00 -4.50 -0.58
CA PRO A 398 4.04 -5.49 -1.07
C PRO A 398 4.69 -6.69 -1.77
N MET A 399 5.70 -6.46 -2.63
CA MET A 399 6.36 -7.56 -3.36
C MET A 399 7.05 -8.54 -2.42
N LEU A 400 7.66 -8.06 -1.34
CA LEU A 400 8.30 -8.92 -0.34
C LEU A 400 7.30 -9.71 0.51
N ILE A 401 6.21 -9.06 0.92
CA ILE A 401 5.10 -9.76 1.59
C ILE A 401 4.58 -10.89 0.69
N GLY A 402 4.64 -10.72 -0.63
CA GLY A 402 4.26 -11.70 -1.64
C GLY A 402 5.01 -13.04 -1.54
N PHE A 403 6.24 -13.06 -1.05
CA PHE A 403 6.95 -14.32 -0.77
C PHE A 403 6.35 -15.11 0.40
N GLY A 404 5.70 -14.42 1.34
CA GLY A 404 4.91 -15.06 2.39
C GLY A 404 3.53 -15.46 1.89
N CYS A 405 2.71 -14.48 1.51
CA CYS A 405 1.35 -14.68 1.03
C CYS A 405 0.92 -13.55 0.08
N THR A 406 0.33 -13.91 -1.06
CA THR A 406 -0.13 -12.95 -2.08
C THR A 406 -1.29 -12.09 -1.58
N VAL A 407 -2.17 -12.61 -0.71
CA VAL A 407 -3.36 -11.86 -0.22
C VAL A 407 -2.95 -10.60 0.57
N PRO A 408 -2.18 -10.71 1.67
CA PRO A 408 -1.73 -9.53 2.40
C PRO A 408 -0.82 -8.64 1.55
N ALA A 409 -0.07 -9.20 0.61
CA ALA A 409 0.77 -8.45 -0.30
C ALA A 409 -0.04 -7.50 -1.20
N VAL A 410 -1.11 -8.01 -1.80
CA VAL A 410 -2.04 -7.22 -2.62
C VAL A 410 -2.73 -6.15 -1.76
N MET A 411 -3.17 -6.50 -0.55
CA MET A 411 -3.77 -5.53 0.38
C MET A 411 -2.79 -4.43 0.81
N ALA A 412 -1.50 -4.75 0.97
CA ALA A 412 -0.47 -3.78 1.33
C ALA A 412 -0.21 -2.75 0.21
N THR A 413 -0.62 -3.01 -1.04
CA THR A 413 -0.49 -2.02 -2.12
C THR A 413 -1.28 -0.73 -1.90
N ARG A 414 -2.24 -0.72 -0.96
CA ARG A 414 -2.98 0.48 -0.54
C ARG A 414 -2.11 1.57 0.07
N THR A 415 -0.94 1.21 0.58
CA THR A 415 0.04 2.17 1.10
C THR A 415 0.76 2.96 0.00
N LEU A 416 0.56 2.57 -1.27
CA LEU A 416 1.13 3.25 -2.42
C LEU A 416 0.24 4.43 -2.83
N THR A 417 0.81 5.61 -2.87
CA THR A 417 0.13 6.87 -3.18
C THR A 417 -0.20 7.01 -4.67
N SER A 418 0.58 6.37 -5.54
CA SER A 418 0.36 6.37 -7.00
C SER A 418 -0.57 5.23 -7.41
N GLU A 419 -1.70 5.56 -8.03
CA GLU A 419 -2.61 4.56 -8.59
C GLU A 419 -1.94 3.69 -9.66
N ARG A 420 -1.07 4.29 -10.46
CA ARG A 420 -0.24 3.60 -11.46
C ARG A 420 0.64 2.55 -10.79
N ASP A 421 1.43 2.96 -9.78
CA ASP A 421 2.36 2.06 -9.09
C ASP A 421 1.59 0.99 -8.29
N ARG A 422 0.45 1.35 -7.69
CA ARG A 422 -0.45 0.42 -7.01
C ARG A 422 -0.93 -0.68 -7.96
N ARG A 423 -1.53 -0.31 -9.09
CA ARG A 423 -2.03 -1.28 -10.09
C ARG A 423 -0.91 -2.14 -10.65
N MET A 424 0.23 -1.55 -10.98
CA MET A 424 1.39 -2.29 -11.48
C MET A 424 1.91 -3.28 -10.43
N THR A 425 2.02 -2.87 -9.16
CA THR A 425 2.46 -3.74 -8.06
C THR A 425 1.49 -4.88 -7.81
N VAL A 426 0.16 -4.64 -7.88
CA VAL A 426 -0.87 -5.69 -7.80
C VAL A 426 -0.66 -6.76 -8.87
N LEU A 427 -0.33 -6.37 -10.11
CA LEU A 427 -0.08 -7.30 -11.22
C LEU A 427 1.22 -8.10 -11.05
N LEU A 428 2.24 -7.52 -10.40
CA LEU A 428 3.56 -8.13 -10.23
C LEU A 428 3.64 -9.04 -9.01
N THR A 429 2.86 -8.78 -7.97
CA THR A 429 2.87 -9.53 -6.71
C THR A 429 2.70 -11.05 -6.88
N PRO A 430 1.82 -11.60 -7.77
CA PRO A 430 1.65 -13.04 -7.96
C PRO A 430 2.86 -13.78 -8.54
N PHE A 431 3.83 -13.07 -9.14
CA PHE A 431 5.09 -13.67 -9.61
C PHE A 431 6.02 -14.05 -8.46
N MET A 432 5.82 -13.47 -7.27
CA MET A 432 6.54 -13.84 -6.07
C MET A 432 6.02 -15.19 -5.58
N SER A 433 6.95 -16.12 -5.30
CA SER A 433 6.61 -17.47 -4.81
C SER A 433 6.13 -17.40 -3.37
N CYS A 434 4.82 -17.53 -3.16
CA CYS A 434 4.27 -17.60 -1.79
C CYS A 434 4.57 -18.95 -1.12
N SER A 435 4.47 -18.98 0.22
CA SER A 435 4.75 -20.19 1.04
C SER A 435 3.90 -21.40 0.64
N ALA A 436 2.66 -21.22 0.21
CA ALA A 436 1.78 -22.30 -0.23
C ALA A 436 2.27 -23.05 -1.50
N LYS A 437 3.22 -22.49 -2.24
CA LYS A 437 3.86 -23.16 -3.39
C LYS A 437 5.03 -24.08 -2.95
N ILE A 438 5.59 -23.86 -1.76
CA ILE A 438 6.75 -24.62 -1.25
C ILE A 438 6.50 -26.14 -1.20
N PRO A 439 5.35 -26.65 -0.71
CA PRO A 439 5.06 -28.09 -0.71
C PRO A 439 5.12 -28.70 -2.12
N ILE A 440 4.60 -27.98 -3.15
CA ILE A 440 4.66 -28.46 -4.54
C ILE A 440 6.11 -28.58 -4.98
N TYR A 441 6.92 -27.53 -4.76
CA TYR A 441 8.33 -27.51 -5.13
C TYR A 441 9.10 -28.63 -4.40
N SER A 442 8.89 -28.77 -3.09
CA SER A 442 9.58 -29.74 -2.25
C SER A 442 9.36 -31.17 -2.75
N VAL A 443 8.09 -31.55 -3.00
CA VAL A 443 7.73 -32.89 -3.44
C VAL A 443 8.28 -33.20 -4.84
N PHE A 444 8.11 -32.28 -5.79
CA PHE A 444 8.59 -32.47 -7.16
C PHE A 444 10.11 -32.43 -7.27
N VAL A 445 10.77 -31.51 -6.57
CA VAL A 445 12.24 -31.42 -6.55
C VAL A 445 12.84 -32.63 -5.87
N ALA A 446 12.23 -33.17 -4.79
CA ALA A 446 12.69 -34.39 -4.14
C ALA A 446 12.55 -35.61 -5.07
N ALA A 447 11.46 -35.70 -5.85
CA ALA A 447 11.21 -36.83 -6.73
C ALA A 447 12.08 -36.83 -8.00
N PHE A 448 12.25 -35.64 -8.65
CA PHE A 448 12.88 -35.53 -9.97
C PHE A 448 14.28 -34.95 -9.98
N PHE A 449 14.65 -34.12 -8.97
CA PHE A 449 15.94 -33.42 -8.88
C PHE A 449 16.71 -33.68 -7.57
N PRO A 450 16.86 -34.94 -7.09
CA PRO A 450 17.39 -35.26 -5.75
C PRO A 450 18.82 -34.75 -5.54
N LYS A 451 19.64 -34.70 -6.59
CA LYS A 451 21.04 -34.23 -6.52
C LYS A 451 21.19 -32.70 -6.40
N TYR A 452 20.19 -31.94 -6.85
CA TYR A 452 20.26 -30.49 -6.98
C TYR A 452 19.12 -29.77 -6.26
N LYS A 453 18.64 -30.33 -5.14
CA LYS A 453 17.45 -29.81 -4.43
C LYS A 453 17.51 -28.32 -4.14
N ALA A 454 18.59 -27.86 -3.51
CA ALA A 454 18.74 -26.44 -3.15
C ALA A 454 18.84 -25.53 -4.38
N LEU A 455 19.57 -25.99 -5.43
CA LEU A 455 19.70 -25.23 -6.67
C LEU A 455 18.38 -25.13 -7.44
N ALA A 456 17.61 -26.21 -7.52
CA ALA A 456 16.29 -26.21 -8.18
C ALA A 456 15.29 -25.33 -7.43
N MET A 457 15.24 -25.43 -6.10
CA MET A 457 14.39 -24.55 -5.28
C MET A 457 14.76 -23.08 -5.43
N GLY A 458 16.04 -22.74 -5.23
CA GLY A 458 16.53 -21.37 -5.40
C GLY A 458 16.33 -20.85 -6.83
N GLY A 459 16.55 -21.70 -7.84
CA GLY A 459 16.32 -21.38 -9.24
C GLY A 459 14.88 -20.99 -9.55
N LEU A 460 13.88 -21.67 -8.96
CA LEU A 460 12.47 -21.31 -9.12
C LEU A 460 12.16 -19.92 -8.53
N TYR A 461 12.70 -19.60 -7.34
CA TYR A 461 12.52 -18.26 -6.77
C TYR A 461 13.15 -17.17 -7.63
N VAL A 462 14.39 -17.38 -8.07
CA VAL A 462 15.09 -16.42 -8.97
C VAL A 462 14.35 -16.29 -10.28
N PHE A 463 13.87 -17.38 -10.85
CA PHE A 463 13.10 -17.36 -12.10
C PHE A 463 11.79 -16.56 -11.96
N GLY A 464 11.05 -16.74 -10.86
CA GLY A 464 9.85 -15.95 -10.57
C GLY A 464 10.14 -14.43 -10.50
N ILE A 465 11.23 -14.05 -9.80
CA ILE A 465 11.68 -12.65 -9.71
C ILE A 465 12.03 -12.11 -11.11
N LEU A 466 12.79 -12.87 -11.90
CA LEU A 466 13.19 -12.46 -13.25
C LEU A 466 11.99 -12.23 -14.17
N ILE A 467 11.01 -13.13 -14.15
CA ILE A 467 9.76 -12.96 -14.91
C ILE A 467 8.97 -11.75 -14.41
N GLY A 468 8.91 -11.54 -13.09
CA GLY A 468 8.32 -10.33 -12.50
C GLY A 468 8.99 -9.04 -12.98
N VAL A 469 10.32 -9.00 -13.02
CA VAL A 469 11.09 -7.85 -13.53
C VAL A 469 10.83 -7.64 -15.03
N LEU A 470 10.83 -8.71 -15.84
CA LEU A 470 10.51 -8.61 -17.27
C LEU A 470 9.09 -8.11 -17.50
N ALA A 471 8.12 -8.63 -16.76
CA ALA A 471 6.75 -8.15 -16.80
C ALA A 471 6.63 -6.67 -16.41
N ALA A 472 7.38 -6.22 -15.38
CA ALA A 472 7.44 -4.83 -14.97
C ALA A 472 7.96 -3.92 -16.10
N LEU A 473 9.04 -4.31 -16.77
CA LEU A 473 9.61 -3.57 -17.90
C LEU A 473 8.65 -3.47 -19.09
N VAL A 474 7.94 -4.57 -19.39
CA VAL A 474 6.94 -4.59 -20.47
C VAL A 474 5.74 -3.72 -20.10
N PHE A 475 5.17 -3.88 -18.91
CA PHE A 475 4.02 -3.11 -18.46
C PHE A 475 4.34 -1.62 -18.31
N GLY A 476 5.52 -1.27 -17.83
CA GLY A 476 5.96 0.11 -17.71
C GLY A 476 6.03 0.85 -19.06
N LYS A 477 6.36 0.13 -20.14
CA LYS A 477 6.42 0.70 -21.50
C LYS A 477 5.09 0.66 -22.25
N THR A 478 4.17 -0.23 -21.87
CA THR A 478 2.90 -0.48 -22.59
C THR A 478 1.69 0.06 -21.83
N LEU A 479 1.28 -0.62 -20.75
CA LEU A 479 0.04 -0.33 -20.00
C LEU A 479 0.17 0.86 -19.04
N PHE A 480 1.33 1.02 -18.41
CA PHE A 480 1.57 1.97 -17.33
C PHE A 480 2.66 2.98 -17.71
N ARG A 481 2.44 3.72 -18.81
CA ARG A 481 3.34 4.78 -19.24
C ARG A 481 3.40 5.91 -18.24
N GLY A 482 4.57 6.52 -18.06
CA GLY A 482 4.84 7.63 -17.16
C GLY A 482 6.00 7.35 -16.20
N ASN A 483 6.50 8.39 -15.56
CA ASN A 483 7.59 8.29 -14.59
C ASN A 483 7.04 7.91 -13.21
N PRO A 484 7.72 7.07 -12.45
CA PRO A 484 7.37 6.81 -11.06
C PRO A 484 7.52 8.10 -10.24
N ILE A 485 6.62 8.31 -9.28
CA ILE A 485 6.67 9.47 -8.40
C ILE A 485 7.99 9.45 -7.62
N PRO A 486 8.72 10.58 -7.55
CA PRO A 486 9.93 10.68 -6.76
C PRO A 486 9.65 10.34 -5.29
N PHE A 487 10.45 9.44 -4.73
CA PHE A 487 10.35 9.10 -3.33
C PHE A 487 11.06 10.18 -2.50
N VAL A 488 10.30 11.19 -2.07
CA VAL A 488 10.74 12.20 -1.13
C VAL A 488 10.13 11.88 0.22
N MET A 489 10.85 11.11 1.05
CA MET A 489 10.40 10.79 2.41
C MET A 489 11.52 11.00 3.39
N GLU A 490 11.26 11.71 4.47
CA GLU A 490 12.13 11.69 5.65
C GLU A 490 12.06 10.31 6.28
N LEU A 491 13.25 9.80 6.65
CA LEU A 491 13.31 8.58 7.44
C LEU A 491 12.84 8.93 8.86
N PRO A 492 11.70 8.38 9.33
CA PRO A 492 11.22 8.65 10.68
C PRO A 492 12.27 8.17 11.71
N ASN A 493 12.38 8.81 12.87
CA ASN A 493 13.24 8.30 13.93
C ASN A 493 12.80 6.89 14.34
N TYR A 494 13.77 6.03 14.69
CA TYR A 494 13.43 4.71 15.23
C TYR A 494 12.70 4.88 16.56
N ARG A 495 11.53 4.25 16.62
CA ARG A 495 10.72 4.19 17.85
C ARG A 495 10.56 2.74 18.27
N MET A 496 10.52 2.52 19.60
CA MET A 496 10.13 1.20 20.10
C MET A 496 8.65 0.98 19.78
N PRO A 497 8.30 -0.17 19.16
CA PRO A 497 6.92 -0.45 18.82
C PRO A 497 6.05 -0.46 20.07
N SER A 498 4.91 0.20 20.02
CA SER A 498 3.92 0.16 21.07
C SER A 498 3.17 -1.16 21.00
N VAL A 499 3.28 -1.99 22.03
CA VAL A 499 2.60 -3.30 22.08
C VAL A 499 1.11 -3.17 21.80
N ARG A 500 0.45 -2.15 22.37
CA ARG A 500 -0.97 -1.90 22.17
C ARG A 500 -1.29 -1.57 20.71
N THR A 501 -0.52 -0.68 20.10
CA THR A 501 -0.73 -0.26 18.69
C THR A 501 -0.46 -1.42 17.74
N THR A 502 0.63 -2.15 17.94
CA THR A 502 1.00 -3.32 17.12
C THR A 502 -0.07 -4.41 17.19
N LEU A 503 -0.57 -4.75 18.40
CA LEU A 503 -1.63 -5.73 18.57
C LEU A 503 -2.96 -5.26 17.95
N GLN A 504 -3.28 -3.99 18.04
CA GLN A 504 -4.48 -3.42 17.45
C GLN A 504 -4.43 -3.45 15.92
N LEU A 505 -3.33 -3.01 15.32
CA LEU A 505 -3.10 -3.09 13.87
C LEU A 505 -3.11 -4.53 13.36
N MET A 506 -2.47 -5.46 14.10
CA MET A 506 -2.49 -6.88 13.80
C MET A 506 -3.93 -7.42 13.78
N TRP A 507 -4.73 -7.10 14.82
CA TRP A 507 -6.11 -7.56 14.93
C TRP A 507 -7.01 -6.99 13.83
N ASP A 508 -6.86 -5.71 13.50
CA ASP A 508 -7.64 -5.07 12.43
C ASP A 508 -7.34 -5.72 11.06
N LYS A 509 -6.07 -5.96 10.76
CA LYS A 509 -5.64 -6.67 9.54
C LYS A 509 -6.11 -8.13 9.51
N ALA A 510 -6.04 -8.83 10.65
CA ALA A 510 -6.50 -10.22 10.78
C ALA A 510 -8.03 -10.33 10.64
N LYS A 511 -8.79 -9.43 11.27
CA LYS A 511 -10.25 -9.36 11.16
C LYS A 511 -10.70 -9.10 9.73
N ASP A 512 -10.03 -8.16 9.06
CA ASP A 512 -10.30 -7.81 7.66
C ASP A 512 -10.04 -9.03 6.74
N PHE A 513 -8.94 -9.75 6.97
CA PHE A 513 -8.64 -10.98 6.25
C PHE A 513 -9.70 -12.06 6.50
N LEU A 514 -10.03 -12.31 7.77
CA LEU A 514 -10.98 -13.34 8.16
C LEU A 514 -12.36 -13.11 7.54
N HIS A 515 -12.87 -11.87 7.65
CA HIS A 515 -14.20 -11.55 7.13
C HIS A 515 -14.30 -11.70 5.61
N ARG A 516 -13.21 -11.41 4.90
CA ARG A 516 -13.18 -11.40 3.43
C ARG A 516 -12.79 -12.73 2.82
N ALA A 517 -11.77 -13.36 3.37
CA ALA A 517 -11.29 -14.65 2.89
C ALA A 517 -12.27 -15.77 3.23
N PHE A 518 -12.86 -15.76 4.43
CA PHE A 518 -13.78 -16.78 4.88
C PHE A 518 -14.97 -16.96 3.93
N THR A 519 -15.66 -15.87 3.54
CA THR A 519 -16.84 -15.97 2.67
C THR A 519 -16.50 -16.53 1.28
N VAL A 520 -15.43 -16.03 0.67
CA VAL A 520 -15.02 -16.46 -0.68
C VAL A 520 -14.56 -17.92 -0.66
N ILE A 521 -13.75 -18.28 0.33
CA ILE A 521 -13.19 -19.62 0.44
C ILE A 521 -14.28 -20.64 0.81
N PHE A 522 -15.20 -20.25 1.71
CA PHE A 522 -16.34 -21.09 2.07
C PHE A 522 -17.18 -21.45 0.84
N VAL A 523 -17.61 -20.46 0.06
CA VAL A 523 -18.42 -20.72 -1.15
C VAL A 523 -17.64 -21.58 -2.13
N ALA A 524 -16.36 -21.27 -2.33
CA ALA A 524 -15.52 -22.00 -3.25
C ALA A 524 -15.26 -23.47 -2.80
N SER A 525 -15.10 -23.72 -1.48
CA SER A 525 -14.98 -25.07 -0.92
C SER A 525 -16.24 -25.89 -1.15
N LEU A 526 -17.42 -25.30 -0.99
CA LEU A 526 -18.69 -25.95 -1.30
C LEU A 526 -18.82 -26.32 -2.79
N VAL A 527 -18.38 -25.42 -3.69
CA VAL A 527 -18.38 -25.70 -5.11
C VAL A 527 -17.45 -26.87 -5.45
N ILE A 528 -16.24 -26.90 -4.91
CA ILE A 528 -15.28 -28.00 -5.15
C ILE A 528 -15.82 -29.31 -4.56
N TRP A 529 -16.35 -29.27 -3.33
CA TRP A 529 -16.98 -30.47 -2.72
C TRP A 529 -18.09 -31.00 -3.63
N PHE A 530 -18.97 -30.12 -4.14
CA PHE A 530 -20.03 -30.51 -5.08
C PHE A 530 -19.45 -31.16 -6.35
N LEU A 531 -18.43 -30.56 -6.95
CA LEU A 531 -17.79 -31.08 -8.16
C LEU A 531 -17.05 -32.42 -7.91
N GLN A 532 -16.60 -32.68 -6.70
CA GLN A 532 -15.94 -33.95 -6.34
C GLN A 532 -16.92 -35.06 -5.99
N THR A 533 -18.07 -34.69 -5.40
CA THR A 533 -19.03 -35.66 -4.87
C THR A 533 -20.02 -36.16 -5.93
N PHE A 534 -20.30 -35.38 -6.97
CA PHE A 534 -21.33 -35.72 -7.95
C PHE A 534 -20.74 -36.01 -9.35
N ASP A 535 -21.42 -36.90 -10.08
CA ASP A 535 -21.19 -37.16 -11.51
C ASP A 535 -21.92 -36.15 -12.40
N THR A 536 -21.82 -36.31 -13.74
CA THR A 536 -22.51 -35.49 -14.75
C THR A 536 -24.04 -35.61 -14.70
N ARG A 537 -24.59 -36.58 -13.95
CA ARG A 537 -26.04 -36.81 -13.78
C ARG A 537 -26.50 -36.45 -12.35
N ILE A 538 -25.63 -35.80 -11.57
CA ILE A 538 -25.89 -35.40 -10.15
C ILE A 538 -26.14 -36.62 -9.26
N ASN A 539 -25.53 -37.78 -9.52
CA ASN A 539 -25.49 -38.92 -8.61
C ASN A 539 -24.22 -38.84 -7.75
N PRO A 540 -24.30 -39.17 -6.47
CA PRO A 540 -23.12 -39.23 -5.62
C PRO A 540 -22.21 -40.36 -6.09
N VAL A 541 -20.92 -40.07 -6.26
CA VAL A 541 -19.92 -41.02 -6.72
C VAL A 541 -19.05 -41.50 -5.57
N SER A 542 -18.72 -42.77 -5.59
CA SER A 542 -17.74 -43.39 -4.67
C SER A 542 -16.31 -43.39 -5.20
N ASP A 543 -16.15 -43.23 -6.52
CA ASP A 543 -14.86 -43.12 -7.20
C ASP A 543 -14.67 -41.74 -7.81
N ASN A 544 -13.63 -41.05 -7.35
CA ASN A 544 -13.27 -39.68 -7.80
C ASN A 544 -13.06 -39.58 -9.33
N SER A 545 -12.77 -40.69 -10.02
CA SER A 545 -12.59 -40.69 -11.47
C SER A 545 -13.88 -40.41 -12.27
N GLN A 546 -15.04 -40.61 -11.64
CA GLN A 546 -16.35 -40.40 -12.22
C GLN A 546 -16.96 -39.02 -11.87
N SER A 547 -16.27 -38.25 -11.06
CA SER A 547 -16.74 -36.95 -10.58
C SER A 547 -16.81 -35.90 -11.69
N LEU A 548 -17.65 -34.88 -11.50
CA LEU A 548 -17.68 -33.69 -12.36
C LEU A 548 -16.31 -33.02 -12.45
N LEU A 549 -15.57 -33.02 -11.36
CA LEU A 549 -14.23 -32.42 -11.32
C LEU A 549 -13.25 -33.21 -12.20
N ALA A 550 -13.33 -34.56 -12.21
CA ALA A 550 -12.54 -35.39 -13.11
C ALA A 550 -12.92 -35.19 -14.58
N ALA A 551 -14.22 -35.04 -14.88
CA ALA A 551 -14.70 -34.75 -16.23
C ALA A 551 -14.16 -33.39 -16.74
N LEU A 552 -14.18 -32.35 -15.90
CA LEU A 552 -13.57 -31.05 -16.21
C LEU A 552 -12.05 -31.15 -16.39
N GLY A 553 -11.37 -31.95 -15.55
CA GLY A 553 -9.94 -32.24 -15.69
C GLY A 553 -9.62 -32.91 -17.03
N GLY A 554 -10.45 -33.89 -17.42
CA GLY A 554 -10.34 -34.57 -18.74
C GLY A 554 -10.55 -33.66 -19.92
N LEU A 555 -11.50 -32.71 -19.82
CA LEU A 555 -11.75 -31.70 -20.88
C LEU A 555 -10.55 -30.75 -21.02
N LEU A 556 -9.85 -30.42 -19.92
CA LEU A 556 -8.68 -29.53 -19.94
C LEU A 556 -7.38 -30.25 -20.31
N ALA A 557 -7.31 -31.57 -20.13
CA ALA A 557 -6.08 -32.35 -20.33
C ALA A 557 -5.41 -32.14 -21.71
N PRO A 558 -6.13 -32.07 -22.83
CA PRO A 558 -5.53 -31.83 -24.15
C PRO A 558 -4.78 -30.48 -24.22
N LEU A 559 -5.25 -29.47 -23.49
CA LEU A 559 -4.62 -28.16 -23.46
C LEU A 559 -3.19 -28.19 -22.87
N PHE A 560 -2.92 -29.17 -21.99
CA PHE A 560 -1.62 -29.36 -21.36
C PHE A 560 -0.70 -30.36 -22.07
N ALA A 561 -1.12 -30.90 -23.22
CA ALA A 561 -0.29 -31.78 -24.04
C ALA A 561 1.05 -31.13 -24.48
N PRO A 562 1.11 -29.84 -24.87
CA PRO A 562 2.37 -29.16 -25.21
C PRO A 562 3.34 -29.00 -24.02
N LEU A 563 2.87 -29.15 -22.79
CA LEU A 563 3.66 -29.08 -21.56
C LEU A 563 4.11 -30.48 -21.08
N GLY A 564 3.65 -31.55 -21.74
CA GLY A 564 4.04 -32.93 -21.45
C GLY A 564 3.29 -33.57 -20.26
N PHE A 565 2.17 -33.01 -19.79
CA PHE A 565 1.34 -33.56 -18.72
C PHE A 565 -0.16 -33.52 -19.02
N ALA A 566 -0.57 -34.11 -20.12
CA ALA A 566 -1.96 -34.23 -20.54
C ALA A 566 -2.71 -35.36 -19.80
N ASP A 567 -2.70 -35.33 -18.48
CA ASP A 567 -3.40 -36.30 -17.62
C ASP A 567 -4.52 -35.59 -16.84
N TRP A 568 -5.72 -36.18 -16.84
CA TRP A 568 -6.88 -35.62 -16.16
C TRP A 568 -6.63 -35.44 -14.64
N ARG A 569 -5.84 -36.31 -14.00
CA ARG A 569 -5.50 -36.23 -12.57
C ARG A 569 -4.67 -35.00 -12.28
N VAL A 570 -3.74 -34.68 -13.17
CA VAL A 570 -2.91 -33.49 -13.08
C VAL A 570 -3.77 -32.21 -13.24
N CYS A 571 -4.65 -32.21 -14.24
CA CYS A 571 -5.55 -31.07 -14.49
C CYS A 571 -6.54 -30.86 -13.33
N THR A 572 -7.11 -31.95 -12.79
CA THR A 572 -7.96 -31.93 -11.60
C THR A 572 -7.22 -31.32 -10.40
N SER A 573 -5.96 -31.73 -10.18
CA SER A 573 -5.15 -31.16 -9.11
C SER A 573 -4.85 -29.67 -9.27
N LEU A 574 -4.65 -29.19 -10.51
CA LEU A 574 -4.47 -27.76 -10.79
C LEU A 574 -5.74 -26.96 -10.54
N ILE A 575 -6.93 -27.53 -10.82
CA ILE A 575 -8.22 -26.89 -10.49
C ILE A 575 -8.36 -26.81 -8.95
N ALA A 576 -8.09 -27.89 -8.23
CA ALA A 576 -8.06 -27.87 -6.75
C ALA A 576 -7.02 -26.86 -6.21
N GLY A 577 -5.85 -26.79 -6.85
CA GLY A 577 -4.79 -25.82 -6.54
C GLY A 577 -5.14 -24.35 -6.84
N PHE A 578 -6.20 -24.08 -7.56
CA PHE A 578 -6.75 -22.72 -7.67
C PHE A 578 -7.46 -22.31 -6.38
N MET A 579 -8.03 -23.23 -5.64
CA MET A 579 -8.60 -22.96 -4.32
C MET A 579 -7.48 -22.63 -3.31
N ALA A 580 -6.57 -23.59 -3.13
CA ALA A 580 -5.43 -23.47 -2.25
C ALA A 580 -4.26 -24.22 -2.89
N LYS A 581 -3.10 -23.58 -3.01
CA LYS A 581 -1.96 -24.11 -3.77
C LYS A 581 -1.45 -25.44 -3.24
N GLU A 582 -1.46 -25.62 -1.93
CA GLU A 582 -1.08 -26.86 -1.24
C GLU A 582 -1.99 -28.05 -1.62
N ALA A 583 -3.24 -27.79 -2.01
CA ALA A 583 -4.17 -28.84 -2.43
C ALA A 583 -3.71 -29.58 -3.70
N VAL A 584 -2.81 -29.01 -4.49
CA VAL A 584 -2.25 -29.67 -5.69
C VAL A 584 -1.60 -31.02 -5.29
N VAL A 585 -0.76 -31.01 -4.26
CA VAL A 585 0.00 -32.21 -3.85
C VAL A 585 -0.92 -33.23 -3.20
N SER A 586 -1.81 -32.80 -2.30
CA SER A 586 -2.75 -33.71 -1.63
C SER A 586 -3.72 -34.35 -2.63
N THR A 587 -4.27 -33.58 -3.58
CA THR A 587 -5.15 -34.12 -4.63
C THR A 587 -4.42 -35.09 -5.54
N LEU A 588 -3.18 -34.78 -5.97
CA LEU A 588 -2.37 -35.71 -6.73
C LEU A 588 -2.13 -37.00 -5.96
N GLY A 589 -1.78 -36.93 -4.67
CA GLY A 589 -1.58 -38.09 -3.81
C GLY A 589 -2.80 -39.00 -3.73
N VAL A 590 -3.99 -38.41 -3.55
CA VAL A 590 -5.28 -39.13 -3.53
C VAL A 590 -5.59 -39.79 -4.88
N LEU A 591 -5.50 -38.98 -5.99
CA LEU A 591 -5.84 -39.48 -7.32
C LEU A 591 -4.85 -40.51 -7.91
N THR A 592 -3.62 -40.56 -7.37
CA THR A 592 -2.63 -41.56 -7.75
C THR A 592 -2.67 -42.80 -6.87
N GLY A 593 -3.49 -42.82 -5.80
CA GLY A 593 -3.51 -43.91 -4.81
C GLY A 593 -2.17 -44.09 -4.09
N GLY A 594 -1.37 -43.03 -3.94
CA GLY A 594 -0.02 -43.04 -3.36
C GLY A 594 1.07 -43.56 -4.32
N ALA A 595 0.78 -43.78 -5.60
CA ALA A 595 1.78 -44.16 -6.59
C ALA A 595 2.83 -43.05 -6.80
N ALA A 596 4.04 -43.44 -7.16
CA ALA A 596 5.13 -42.49 -7.37
C ALA A 596 4.79 -41.47 -8.49
N LEU A 597 5.13 -40.22 -8.30
CA LEU A 597 4.89 -39.17 -9.30
C LEU A 597 5.56 -39.46 -10.66
N SER A 598 6.59 -40.28 -10.68
CA SER A 598 7.27 -40.76 -11.89
C SER A 598 6.37 -41.58 -12.84
N THR A 599 5.18 -42.02 -12.40
CA THR A 599 4.18 -42.66 -13.26
C THR A 599 3.42 -41.67 -14.11
N LEU A 600 3.29 -40.40 -13.65
CA LEU A 600 2.58 -39.33 -14.32
C LEU A 600 3.49 -38.33 -15.01
N PHE A 601 4.70 -38.13 -14.49
CA PHE A 601 5.63 -37.15 -14.95
C PHE A 601 6.98 -37.75 -15.36
N SER A 602 7.51 -37.26 -16.46
CA SER A 602 8.95 -37.36 -16.76
C SER A 602 9.71 -36.21 -16.08
N VAL A 603 11.03 -36.26 -16.02
CA VAL A 603 11.87 -35.16 -15.51
C VAL A 603 11.58 -33.86 -16.26
N ARG A 604 11.37 -33.95 -17.58
CA ARG A 604 11.07 -32.80 -18.47
C ARG A 604 9.69 -32.20 -18.18
N SER A 605 8.65 -33.03 -18.07
CA SER A 605 7.30 -32.57 -17.76
C SER A 605 7.17 -32.08 -16.31
N ALA A 606 7.96 -32.62 -15.37
CA ALA A 606 8.04 -32.13 -14.00
C ALA A 606 8.64 -30.72 -13.94
N ALA A 607 9.70 -30.43 -14.72
CA ALA A 607 10.25 -29.09 -14.85
C ALA A 607 9.22 -28.08 -15.42
N ALA A 608 8.51 -28.46 -16.49
CA ALA A 608 7.44 -27.65 -17.06
C ALA A 608 6.29 -27.42 -16.07
N PHE A 609 5.90 -28.44 -15.31
CA PHE A 609 4.86 -28.32 -14.28
C PHE A 609 5.28 -27.38 -13.15
N LEU A 610 6.53 -27.44 -12.70
CA LEU A 610 7.07 -26.51 -11.69
C LEU A 610 7.03 -25.05 -12.19
N VAL A 611 7.42 -24.80 -13.44
CA VAL A 611 7.34 -23.45 -14.03
C VAL A 611 5.90 -23.01 -14.20
N PHE A 612 5.02 -23.89 -14.62
CA PHE A 612 3.59 -23.58 -14.73
C PHE A 612 2.99 -23.24 -13.35
N THR A 613 3.23 -24.07 -12.33
CA THR A 613 2.70 -23.86 -10.98
C THR A 613 3.29 -22.63 -10.30
N LEU A 614 4.50 -22.23 -10.65
CA LEU A 614 5.10 -20.97 -10.22
C LEU A 614 4.32 -19.76 -10.72
N LEU A 615 3.91 -19.73 -11.99
CA LEU A 615 3.46 -18.54 -12.68
C LEU A 615 1.94 -18.46 -12.86
N TYR A 616 1.21 -19.59 -12.82
CA TYR A 616 -0.24 -19.57 -13.06
C TYR A 616 -0.99 -18.83 -11.94
N THR A 617 -2.22 -18.44 -12.25
CA THR A 617 -3.07 -17.62 -11.39
C THR A 617 -2.95 -17.97 -9.89
N PRO A 618 -2.91 -16.98 -8.98
CA PRO A 618 -2.85 -17.24 -7.54
C PRO A 618 -4.16 -17.89 -7.04
N CYS A 619 -4.21 -18.23 -5.76
CA CYS A 619 -5.40 -18.83 -5.15
C CYS A 619 -6.62 -17.89 -5.23
N VAL A 620 -7.82 -18.47 -5.10
CA VAL A 620 -9.10 -17.74 -5.20
C VAL A 620 -9.16 -16.54 -4.24
N ALA A 621 -8.62 -16.67 -3.03
CA ALA A 621 -8.53 -15.58 -2.06
C ALA A 621 -7.69 -14.41 -2.57
N ALA A 622 -6.57 -14.69 -3.25
CA ALA A 622 -5.73 -13.67 -3.84
C ALA A 622 -6.41 -12.99 -5.04
N VAL A 623 -7.12 -13.76 -5.87
CA VAL A 623 -7.92 -13.19 -6.98
C VAL A 623 -9.03 -12.28 -6.44
N ALA A 624 -9.68 -12.65 -5.34
CA ALA A 624 -10.67 -11.80 -4.68
C ALA A 624 -10.04 -10.49 -4.14
N ALA A 625 -8.83 -10.57 -3.57
CA ALA A 625 -8.08 -9.38 -3.15
C ALA A 625 -7.71 -8.49 -4.35
N ILE A 626 -7.20 -9.07 -5.45
CA ILE A 626 -6.87 -8.37 -6.70
C ILE A 626 -8.11 -7.66 -7.28
N ARG A 627 -9.28 -8.35 -7.31
CA ARG A 627 -10.54 -7.76 -7.76
C ARG A 627 -10.88 -6.49 -6.99
N ARG A 628 -10.69 -6.51 -5.70
CA ARG A 628 -10.99 -5.36 -4.84
C ARG A 628 -10.04 -4.19 -5.08
N GLU A 629 -8.75 -4.47 -5.28
CA GLU A 629 -7.75 -3.41 -5.50
C GLU A 629 -7.81 -2.83 -6.92
N LEU A 630 -8.28 -3.61 -7.91
CA LEU A 630 -8.48 -3.14 -9.29
C LEU A 630 -9.88 -2.56 -9.53
N ASP A 631 -10.80 -2.73 -8.59
CA ASP A 631 -12.21 -2.30 -8.62
C ASP A 631 -12.93 -2.63 -9.96
N SER A 632 -12.59 -3.79 -10.55
CA SER A 632 -13.16 -4.21 -11.84
C SER A 632 -13.05 -5.71 -12.02
N VAL A 633 -14.19 -6.35 -12.32
CA VAL A 633 -14.25 -7.78 -12.65
C VAL A 633 -13.48 -8.09 -13.95
N TRP A 634 -13.64 -7.24 -14.97
CA TRP A 634 -13.00 -7.43 -16.27
C TRP A 634 -11.49 -7.29 -16.21
N LYS A 635 -10.97 -6.31 -15.45
CA LYS A 635 -9.52 -6.17 -15.26
C LYS A 635 -8.96 -7.37 -14.51
N THR A 636 -9.65 -7.85 -13.47
CA THR A 636 -9.25 -9.04 -12.71
C THR A 636 -9.25 -10.29 -13.59
N PHE A 637 -10.29 -10.48 -14.38
CA PHE A 637 -10.34 -11.57 -15.35
C PHE A 637 -9.17 -11.50 -16.34
N GLY A 638 -8.88 -10.32 -16.88
CA GLY A 638 -7.71 -10.10 -17.74
C GLY A 638 -6.38 -10.47 -17.06
N VAL A 639 -6.22 -10.17 -15.77
CA VAL A 639 -5.02 -10.57 -14.99
C VAL A 639 -4.92 -12.11 -14.89
N VAL A 640 -6.01 -12.78 -14.55
CA VAL A 640 -6.05 -14.25 -14.42
C VAL A 640 -5.71 -14.91 -15.76
N VAL A 641 -6.34 -14.46 -16.84
CA VAL A 641 -6.08 -14.98 -18.20
C VAL A 641 -4.62 -14.73 -18.61
N PHE A 642 -4.11 -13.52 -18.39
CA PHE A 642 -2.71 -13.20 -18.68
C PHE A 642 -1.74 -14.12 -17.93
N GLN A 643 -1.94 -14.34 -16.63
CA GLN A 643 -1.07 -15.20 -15.82
C GLN A 643 -1.15 -16.67 -16.27
N CYS A 644 -2.34 -17.17 -16.58
CA CYS A 644 -2.49 -18.53 -17.10
C CYS A 644 -1.82 -18.71 -18.47
N LEU A 645 -1.98 -17.74 -19.40
CA LEU A 645 -1.33 -17.77 -20.70
C LEU A 645 0.19 -17.68 -20.60
N LEU A 646 0.70 -16.80 -19.74
CA LEU A 646 2.14 -16.67 -19.49
C LEU A 646 2.72 -17.97 -18.90
N ALA A 647 2.04 -18.55 -17.90
CA ALA A 647 2.44 -19.81 -17.28
C ALA A 647 2.44 -20.96 -18.30
N TRP A 648 1.40 -21.03 -19.13
CA TRP A 648 1.28 -22.02 -20.19
C TRP A 648 2.38 -21.87 -21.24
N GLY A 649 2.60 -20.65 -21.75
CA GLY A 649 3.62 -20.38 -22.76
C GLY A 649 5.04 -20.68 -22.27
N LEU A 650 5.38 -20.23 -21.05
CA LEU A 650 6.70 -20.49 -20.47
C LEU A 650 6.87 -21.98 -20.06
N GLY A 651 5.82 -22.63 -19.55
CA GLY A 651 5.83 -24.06 -19.26
C GLY A 651 6.04 -24.90 -20.54
N ALA A 652 5.33 -24.56 -21.62
CA ALA A 652 5.52 -25.20 -22.92
C ALA A 652 6.92 -24.96 -23.48
N ALA A 653 7.44 -23.74 -23.39
CA ALA A 653 8.81 -23.41 -23.82
C ALA A 653 9.86 -24.25 -23.06
N VAL A 654 9.73 -24.36 -21.72
CA VAL A 654 10.62 -25.17 -20.90
C VAL A 654 10.55 -26.64 -21.32
N TYR A 655 9.37 -27.18 -21.55
CA TYR A 655 9.21 -28.56 -22.00
C TYR A 655 9.84 -28.78 -23.37
N GLN A 656 9.58 -27.91 -24.35
CA GLN A 656 10.16 -28.04 -25.69
C GLN A 656 11.66 -27.89 -25.70
N ILE A 657 12.23 -26.94 -24.94
CA ILE A 657 13.67 -26.80 -24.79
C ILE A 657 14.27 -28.06 -24.16
N ALA A 658 13.62 -28.60 -23.11
CA ALA A 658 14.08 -29.85 -22.46
C ALA A 658 13.95 -31.11 -23.36
N LEU A 659 13.17 -31.06 -24.44
CA LEU A 659 13.12 -32.11 -25.46
C LEU A 659 14.31 -32.04 -26.43
N LEU A 660 14.86 -30.83 -26.63
CA LEU A 660 16.00 -30.62 -27.52
C LEU A 660 17.35 -30.95 -26.85
N ILE A 661 17.38 -30.94 -25.52
CA ILE A 661 18.54 -31.32 -24.67
C ILE A 661 18.42 -32.76 -24.22
#